data_8967fcc760eea23c2f32576ab013da29
#
_entry.id   8967fcc760eea23c2f32576ab013da29
#
_cell.length_a   1.000
_cell.length_b   1.000
_cell.length_c   1.000
_cell.angle_alpha   90.00
_cell.angle_beta   90.00
_cell.angle_gamma   90.00
#
_symmetry.space_group_name_H-M   'P 1'
#
loop_
_entity.id
_entity.type
_entity.pdbx_description
1 polymer ?
#
loop_
_entity_poly.entity_id
_entity_poly.type
_entity_poly.pdbx_seq_one_letter_code
_entity_poly.pdbx_strand_id
1 'polypeptide(L)'
;MLAAAPIIVRTQDIATPQARITIIKPDFRESKQRYPHLNLFRSVRRPRVALVLSGGGARGIAAIGVMRVLEQNNIPVDLIVGTSIGSVIGGLYAMGYSTDQLQLLADTTNWDDLLSYSDDSKRRDLFLDQKIARDKSILVLRFEGLEPVLPQAFSTGQRLSMYLNLLTLQGLYHPDPSFDDLRIPFRAVTTDLLTGKKFVINSGDMTEALRASMAIPLLFNSMPRDSMQLLDGGLLDNLPVDVAIAEKADIVIAVDMVSPLRPRSKLNAPWEIADQITTIMMQEANKLARAKADVVITPRLGDHLASDFTGIDSLITAGEYSTQELIPALKKLIDYRTFRLYDAESNVRFESPRFSWLDSLPSAFQDSLQMYERRGWITEIELHRFVNDVYAKGDYASVDGTVEQRADSTIIEIHNTDNPILRNVEILGNKIFNSDTLLSVFQPVIGRYLNLQSLERALERLLAIYRTAGYSLARVTDIQFDPLSATAVVSLDEGTIYRIDISGKKKSRDWIIWRELPFKERSLFKISNVAKGISNLYGTNLFEQILVTSQHEDSTGKLNITTVKVRERSTELIRFGLRVDNERNIQPSIDIRDENLFGAGAELGLQIGGGTRNQTYLGELKAIRIFNSYMTFSIKGYSLIRDVNVYDDVPSSDPDLFEREKVGEYREVRNGGSASFGAQLERLGSVTIEGRLERHNVYNIYNQPFTINDQLFTNQEYNFSSIRFGTNVDTQDKLPYPTDGVVINFSYETALIKLVNAVGFTKMFFSYEKYQTIVKNHTLHPKVMIGVADETLPISEQFSLGGQQNFFGFREDNTRGKQLVAASLEYQYKLPFLILFDAYFKARYDLGAMWAKTEEIRLEDFKHGIGITLGLDTPIGPADFSLGRSFYIRNDLLHRPVSFGPFVLYFSIGYPIAGVVRN
;
A
#
# COMPACT_ATOMS: atom_id res chain seq x y z
N MET A 1 -79.13 87.43 -24.86
CA MET A 1 -77.69 87.65 -24.73
C MET A 1 -77.03 86.28 -24.90
N LEU A 2 -76.47 86.10 -26.06
CA LEU A 2 -75.85 84.86 -26.46
C LEU A 2 -74.43 84.83 -25.94
N ALA A 3 -74.05 83.75 -25.18
CA ALA A 3 -72.68 83.54 -24.76
C ALA A 3 -72.06 82.43 -25.72
N ALA A 4 -70.96 82.78 -26.34
CA ALA A 4 -70.18 81.92 -27.20
C ALA A 4 -69.36 80.97 -26.39
N ALA A 5 -69.43 79.65 -26.69
CA ALA A 5 -68.58 78.57 -26.13
C ALA A 5 -67.26 78.46 -26.92
N PRO A 6 -66.10 78.27 -26.28
CA PRO A 6 -64.84 78.03 -27.04
C PRO A 6 -64.75 76.59 -27.48
N ILE A 7 -64.30 76.34 -28.68
CA ILE A 7 -63.96 75.05 -29.31
C ILE A 7 -62.57 74.63 -28.72
N ILE A 8 -62.57 73.61 -27.92
CA ILE A 8 -61.30 72.95 -27.48
C ILE A 8 -60.86 71.95 -28.62
N VAL A 9 -59.77 72.35 -29.29
CA VAL A 9 -59.07 71.45 -30.18
C VAL A 9 -58.26 70.51 -29.35
N ARG A 10 -58.66 69.27 -29.25
CA ARG A 10 -57.77 68.14 -28.68
C ARG A 10 -56.66 67.88 -29.66
N THR A 11 -55.45 68.32 -29.37
CA THR A 11 -54.23 67.76 -29.95
C THR A 11 -54.11 66.35 -29.46
N GLN A 12 -54.20 65.38 -30.33
CA GLN A 12 -53.72 63.97 -30.04
C GLN A 12 -52.23 64.06 -29.92
N ASP A 13 -51.77 63.87 -28.65
CA ASP A 13 -50.35 63.54 -28.40
C ASP A 13 -50.09 62.19 -29.11
N ILE A 14 -49.37 62.21 -30.22
CA ILE A 14 -48.75 61.02 -30.80
C ILE A 14 -47.67 60.64 -29.86
N ALA A 15 -47.98 59.70 -28.92
CA ALA A 15 -46.96 59.05 -28.10
C ALA A 15 -45.97 58.33 -29.07
N THR A 16 -44.81 58.95 -29.18
CA THR A 16 -43.67 58.20 -29.81
C THR A 16 -43.50 56.89 -29.04
N PRO A 17 -43.46 55.71 -29.70
CA PRO A 17 -43.25 54.43 -29.01
C PRO A 17 -41.91 54.52 -28.29
N GLN A 18 -41.93 54.54 -26.94
CA GLN A 18 -40.70 54.39 -26.15
C GLN A 18 -40.02 53.10 -26.52
N ALA A 19 -38.81 53.22 -27.02
CA ALA A 19 -37.99 52.03 -27.30
C ALA A 19 -37.87 51.16 -26.04
N ARG A 20 -38.27 49.93 -26.13
CA ARG A 20 -38.11 48.96 -25.01
C ARG A 20 -36.66 48.51 -24.97
N ILE A 21 -35.94 48.89 -23.88
CA ILE A 21 -34.57 48.49 -23.65
C ILE A 21 -34.57 47.32 -22.68
N THR A 22 -33.94 46.19 -23.09
CA THR A 22 -33.71 45.00 -22.27
C THR A 22 -32.20 44.77 -22.18
N ILE A 23 -31.69 44.57 -20.96
CA ILE A 23 -30.28 44.31 -20.72
C ILE A 23 -30.15 42.83 -20.37
N ILE A 24 -29.36 42.10 -21.14
CA ILE A 24 -29.04 40.70 -20.95
C ILE A 24 -27.62 40.57 -20.39
N LYS A 25 -27.49 39.97 -19.21
CA LYS A 25 -26.21 39.75 -18.49
C LYS A 25 -25.93 38.28 -18.38
N PRO A 26 -24.65 37.89 -18.16
CA PRO A 26 -24.32 36.51 -17.81
C PRO A 26 -25.09 36.07 -16.56
N ASP A 27 -25.68 34.88 -16.63
CA ASP A 27 -26.37 34.27 -15.51
C ASP A 27 -25.38 33.32 -14.81
N PHE A 28 -25.14 33.62 -13.53
CA PHE A 28 -24.12 32.89 -12.75
C PHE A 28 -24.78 31.83 -11.85
N ARG A 29 -24.09 30.72 -11.69
CA ARG A 29 -24.41 29.78 -10.61
C ARG A 29 -24.06 30.38 -9.25
N GLU A 30 -24.88 30.11 -8.24
CA GLU A 30 -24.48 30.30 -6.86
C GLU A 30 -23.26 29.39 -6.58
N SER A 31 -22.07 29.95 -6.47
CA SER A 31 -20.90 29.24 -6.03
C SER A 31 -20.72 29.51 -4.53
N LYS A 32 -20.76 28.45 -3.72
CA LYS A 32 -20.17 28.53 -2.37
C LYS A 32 -18.69 28.87 -2.55
N GLN A 33 -18.19 29.89 -1.82
CA GLN A 33 -16.76 30.17 -1.79
C GLN A 33 -16.03 28.92 -1.38
N ARG A 34 -15.25 28.36 -2.29
CA ARG A 34 -14.48 27.14 -2.07
C ARG A 34 -13.05 27.50 -1.72
N TYR A 35 -12.52 26.81 -0.79
CA TYR A 35 -11.13 26.84 -0.40
C TYR A 35 -10.34 25.79 -1.22
N PRO A 36 -9.10 26.02 -1.65
CA PRO A 36 -8.32 27.25 -1.62
C PRO A 36 -8.59 28.10 -2.85
N HIS A 37 -8.62 29.38 -2.72
CA HIS A 37 -8.87 30.49 -3.66
C HIS A 37 -8.48 30.33 -5.15
N LEU A 38 -8.48 29.12 -5.68
CA LEU A 38 -8.21 28.84 -7.09
C LEU A 38 -9.44 29.08 -7.98
N ASN A 39 -10.65 29.17 -7.42
CA ASN A 39 -11.85 29.53 -8.17
C ASN A 39 -11.90 31.05 -8.42
N LEU A 40 -11.08 31.52 -9.33
CA LEU A 40 -11.04 32.93 -9.74
C LEU A 40 -12.21 33.30 -10.69
N PHE A 41 -12.86 32.27 -11.23
CA PHE A 41 -13.84 32.41 -12.30
C PHE A 41 -15.26 32.03 -11.83
N ARG A 42 -16.27 32.90 -12.14
CA ARG A 42 -17.67 32.57 -11.89
C ARG A 42 -18.22 31.66 -12.99
N SER A 43 -18.67 30.47 -12.63
CA SER A 43 -19.29 29.55 -13.59
C SER A 43 -20.63 30.11 -14.05
N VAL A 44 -20.85 30.20 -15.37
CA VAL A 44 -22.14 30.57 -15.96
C VAL A 44 -23.17 29.45 -15.74
N ARG A 45 -24.46 29.83 -15.72
CA ARG A 45 -25.57 28.90 -15.57
C ARG A 45 -25.66 27.99 -16.81
N ARG A 46 -25.54 26.69 -16.60
CA ARG A 46 -25.70 25.63 -17.57
C ARG A 46 -26.23 24.36 -16.89
N PRO A 47 -26.75 23.40 -17.65
CA PRO A 47 -27.16 22.11 -17.06
C PRO A 47 -26.03 21.48 -16.23
N ARG A 48 -26.37 20.99 -15.03
CA ARG A 48 -25.45 20.31 -14.14
C ARG A 48 -25.26 18.87 -14.62
N VAL A 49 -24.04 18.52 -15.02
CA VAL A 49 -23.68 17.19 -15.54
C VAL A 49 -23.03 16.36 -14.45
N ALA A 50 -23.62 15.22 -14.16
CA ALA A 50 -23.01 14.22 -13.27
C ALA A 50 -22.39 13.08 -14.07
N LEU A 51 -21.18 12.69 -13.69
CA LEU A 51 -20.49 11.49 -14.17
C LEU A 51 -20.60 10.41 -13.09
N VAL A 52 -21.27 9.32 -13.41
CA VAL A 52 -21.50 8.19 -12.52
C VAL A 52 -20.60 7.04 -12.95
N LEU A 53 -19.71 6.58 -12.05
CA LEU A 53 -18.74 5.53 -12.31
C LEU A 53 -19.10 4.28 -11.51
N SER A 54 -19.38 3.19 -12.20
CA SER A 54 -19.69 1.91 -11.55
C SER A 54 -18.46 1.25 -10.91
N GLY A 55 -18.68 0.32 -9.99
CA GLY A 55 -17.68 -0.66 -9.62
C GLY A 55 -17.40 -1.63 -10.78
N GLY A 56 -16.32 -2.39 -10.67
CA GLY A 56 -15.92 -3.35 -11.69
C GLY A 56 -14.50 -3.89 -11.60
N GLY A 57 -13.79 -3.62 -10.50
CA GLY A 57 -12.40 -4.03 -10.32
C GLY A 57 -11.51 -3.47 -11.45
N ALA A 58 -10.64 -4.31 -12.03
CA ALA A 58 -9.73 -3.91 -13.12
C ALA A 58 -10.45 -3.27 -14.31
N ARG A 59 -11.67 -3.71 -14.63
CA ARG A 59 -12.49 -3.14 -15.70
C ARG A 59 -12.77 -1.64 -15.50
N GLY A 60 -12.79 -1.19 -14.24
CA GLY A 60 -12.98 0.21 -13.89
C GLY A 60 -11.92 1.17 -14.42
N ILE A 61 -10.73 0.66 -14.76
CA ILE A 61 -9.65 1.44 -15.37
C ILE A 61 -10.09 2.08 -16.70
N ALA A 62 -11.06 1.50 -17.41
CA ALA A 62 -11.65 2.08 -18.61
C ALA A 62 -12.25 3.49 -18.39
N ALA A 63 -12.64 3.83 -17.15
CA ALA A 63 -13.12 5.17 -16.81
C ALA A 63 -12.09 6.28 -17.11
N ILE A 64 -10.80 5.96 -17.08
CA ILE A 64 -9.73 6.92 -17.42
C ILE A 64 -9.87 7.37 -18.87
N GLY A 65 -10.09 6.40 -19.80
CA GLY A 65 -10.33 6.69 -21.21
C GLY A 65 -11.62 7.49 -21.44
N VAL A 66 -12.68 7.15 -20.70
CA VAL A 66 -13.95 7.90 -20.76
C VAL A 66 -13.70 9.37 -20.37
N MET A 67 -13.08 9.63 -19.22
CA MET A 67 -12.80 11.00 -18.75
C MET A 67 -11.90 11.77 -19.72
N ARG A 68 -10.90 11.12 -20.31
CA ARG A 68 -10.00 11.73 -21.30
C ARG A 68 -10.76 12.25 -22.52
N VAL A 69 -11.68 11.45 -23.07
CA VAL A 69 -12.49 11.84 -24.23
C VAL A 69 -13.47 12.95 -23.87
N LEU A 70 -14.08 12.91 -22.68
CA LEU A 70 -14.95 14.00 -22.20
C LEU A 70 -14.17 15.33 -22.09
N GLU A 71 -12.94 15.31 -21.51
CA GLU A 71 -12.06 16.50 -21.44
C GLU A 71 -11.72 17.06 -22.82
N GLN A 72 -11.25 16.18 -23.74
CA GLN A 72 -10.86 16.58 -25.09
C GLN A 72 -12.00 17.21 -25.88
N ASN A 73 -13.23 16.81 -25.58
CA ASN A 73 -14.42 17.34 -26.25
C ASN A 73 -15.11 18.47 -25.47
N ASN A 74 -14.48 18.97 -24.40
CA ASN A 74 -15.01 20.03 -23.52
C ASN A 74 -16.41 19.71 -22.95
N ILE A 75 -16.69 18.45 -22.66
CA ILE A 75 -17.91 18.04 -21.97
C ILE A 75 -17.73 18.36 -20.48
N PRO A 76 -18.54 19.27 -19.89
CA PRO A 76 -18.38 19.64 -18.50
C PRO A 76 -18.83 18.52 -17.58
N VAL A 77 -18.11 18.36 -16.45
CA VAL A 77 -18.49 17.46 -15.36
C VAL A 77 -18.57 18.28 -14.07
N ASP A 78 -19.75 18.31 -13.44
CA ASP A 78 -20.05 19.12 -12.25
C ASP A 78 -20.17 18.31 -10.98
N LEU A 79 -20.28 17.00 -11.11
CA LEU A 79 -20.39 16.05 -10.00
C LEU A 79 -19.84 14.70 -10.46
N ILE A 80 -19.08 14.06 -9.60
CA ILE A 80 -18.67 12.66 -9.79
C ILE A 80 -19.27 11.82 -8.67
N VAL A 81 -19.92 10.72 -9.04
CA VAL A 81 -20.44 9.72 -8.11
C VAL A 81 -19.80 8.39 -8.44
N GLY A 82 -19.11 7.77 -7.48
CA GLY A 82 -18.37 6.53 -7.74
C GLY A 82 -18.69 5.43 -6.73
N THR A 83 -18.60 4.18 -7.20
CA THR A 83 -18.67 2.98 -6.39
C THR A 83 -17.40 2.15 -6.60
N SER A 84 -16.79 1.60 -5.53
CA SER A 84 -15.62 0.72 -5.60
C SER A 84 -14.46 1.37 -6.36
N ILE A 85 -13.86 0.71 -7.35
CA ILE A 85 -12.79 1.28 -8.17
C ILE A 85 -13.22 2.57 -8.90
N GLY A 86 -14.51 2.69 -9.25
CA GLY A 86 -15.05 3.92 -9.80
C GLY A 86 -14.99 5.10 -8.82
N SER A 87 -15.11 4.83 -7.51
CA SER A 87 -14.88 5.84 -6.48
C SER A 87 -13.41 6.25 -6.38
N VAL A 88 -12.47 5.31 -6.52
CA VAL A 88 -11.03 5.60 -6.48
C VAL A 88 -10.62 6.47 -7.66
N ILE A 89 -10.93 6.04 -8.87
CA ILE A 89 -10.55 6.77 -10.09
C ILE A 89 -11.25 8.13 -10.15
N GLY A 90 -12.57 8.16 -9.88
CA GLY A 90 -13.36 9.39 -9.88
C GLY A 90 -12.95 10.34 -8.75
N GLY A 91 -12.63 9.82 -7.54
CA GLY A 91 -12.18 10.60 -6.40
C GLY A 91 -10.80 11.23 -6.63
N LEU A 92 -9.83 10.49 -7.16
CA LEU A 92 -8.51 11.02 -7.50
C LEU A 92 -8.62 12.08 -8.61
N TYR A 93 -9.45 11.84 -9.63
CA TYR A 93 -9.72 12.84 -10.66
C TYR A 93 -10.37 14.12 -10.08
N ALA A 94 -11.32 13.96 -9.15
CA ALA A 94 -11.92 15.08 -8.44
C ALA A 94 -10.93 15.87 -7.57
N MET A 95 -9.88 15.21 -7.08
CA MET A 95 -8.76 15.83 -6.36
C MET A 95 -7.73 16.51 -7.27
N GLY A 96 -7.92 16.52 -8.60
CA GLY A 96 -7.08 17.22 -9.56
C GLY A 96 -6.00 16.36 -10.25
N TYR A 97 -6.04 15.04 -10.14
CA TYR A 97 -5.20 14.18 -10.97
C TYR A 97 -5.63 14.25 -12.43
N SER A 98 -4.68 14.38 -13.35
CA SER A 98 -4.97 14.29 -14.79
C SER A 98 -5.20 12.84 -15.23
N THR A 99 -5.87 12.66 -16.35
CA THR A 99 -6.08 11.32 -16.95
C THR A 99 -4.75 10.62 -17.28
N ASP A 100 -3.70 11.36 -17.64
CA ASP A 100 -2.36 10.80 -17.88
C ASP A 100 -1.69 10.34 -16.58
N GLN A 101 -1.85 11.09 -15.49
CA GLN A 101 -1.36 10.68 -14.17
C GLN A 101 -2.09 9.44 -13.66
N LEU A 102 -3.40 9.34 -13.86
CA LEU A 102 -4.18 8.16 -13.50
C LEU A 102 -3.78 6.92 -14.31
N GLN A 103 -3.48 7.08 -15.61
CA GLN A 103 -2.94 6.00 -16.43
C GLN A 103 -1.58 5.55 -15.91
N LEU A 104 -0.65 6.49 -15.67
CA LEU A 104 0.67 6.16 -15.13
C LEU A 104 0.56 5.41 -13.78
N LEU A 105 -0.33 5.83 -12.89
CA LEU A 105 -0.59 5.13 -11.63
C LEU A 105 -1.11 3.71 -11.88
N ALA A 106 -2.07 3.54 -12.81
CA ALA A 106 -2.61 2.23 -13.14
C ALA A 106 -1.52 1.29 -13.69
N ASP A 107 -0.63 1.78 -14.56
CA ASP A 107 0.45 1.02 -15.20
C ASP A 107 1.57 0.64 -14.23
N THR A 108 1.90 1.52 -13.28
CA THR A 108 3.04 1.33 -12.36
C THR A 108 2.66 0.64 -11.06
N THR A 109 1.38 0.52 -10.74
CA THR A 109 0.90 -0.11 -9.50
C THR A 109 1.09 -1.62 -9.54
N ASN A 110 1.70 -2.17 -8.50
CA ASN A 110 1.73 -3.63 -8.29
C ASN A 110 0.39 -4.08 -7.68
N TRP A 111 -0.58 -4.37 -8.54
CA TRP A 111 -1.94 -4.75 -8.15
C TRP A 111 -2.00 -6.05 -7.37
N ASP A 112 -1.15 -7.04 -7.70
CA ASP A 112 -1.08 -8.32 -6.98
C ASP A 112 -0.67 -8.13 -5.51
N ASP A 113 0.28 -7.23 -5.25
CA ASP A 113 0.71 -6.89 -3.89
C ASP A 113 -0.37 -6.10 -3.12
N LEU A 114 -1.07 -5.19 -3.81
CA LEU A 114 -2.08 -4.30 -3.23
C LEU A 114 -3.37 -5.04 -2.85
N LEU A 115 -3.78 -6.01 -3.67
CA LEU A 115 -4.99 -6.80 -3.54
C LEU A 115 -4.71 -8.21 -2.97
N SER A 116 -3.52 -8.41 -2.41
CA SER A 116 -3.12 -9.68 -1.80
C SER A 116 -4.07 -10.11 -0.68
N TYR A 117 -4.37 -11.41 -0.63
CA TYR A 117 -5.12 -12.04 0.46
C TYR A 117 -4.35 -12.11 1.78
N SER A 118 -3.10 -11.74 1.81
CA SER A 118 -2.24 -11.73 3.00
C SER A 118 -1.89 -10.31 3.42
N ASP A 119 -2.13 -10.01 4.69
CA ASP A 119 -1.73 -8.74 5.33
C ASP A 119 -0.28 -8.72 5.79
N ASP A 120 0.43 -9.81 5.57
CA ASP A 120 1.79 -9.91 6.06
C ASP A 120 2.65 -8.78 5.51
N SER A 121 3.25 -8.02 6.40
CA SER A 121 4.33 -7.09 6.05
C SER A 121 5.37 -7.87 5.25
N LYS A 122 5.92 -7.27 4.20
CA LYS A 122 7.03 -7.91 3.48
C LYS A 122 8.07 -8.32 4.51
N ARG A 123 8.59 -9.54 4.43
CA ARG A 123 9.54 -10.06 5.42
C ARG A 123 10.71 -9.10 5.65
N ARG A 124 11.15 -8.39 4.61
CA ARG A 124 12.20 -7.36 4.67
C ARG A 124 11.85 -6.15 5.53
N ASP A 125 10.56 -5.86 5.72
CA ASP A 125 10.08 -4.70 6.50
C ASP A 125 9.93 -5.01 7.99
N LEU A 126 10.12 -6.24 8.42
CA LEU A 126 10.06 -6.68 9.81
C LEU A 126 11.43 -6.60 10.49
N PHE A 127 11.43 -6.36 11.78
CA PHE A 127 12.63 -6.56 12.61
C PHE A 127 12.98 -8.05 12.70
N LEU A 128 14.24 -8.37 12.99
CA LEU A 128 14.74 -9.74 13.02
C LEU A 128 13.89 -10.67 13.91
N ASP A 129 13.57 -10.24 15.12
CA ASP A 129 12.76 -11.03 16.06
C ASP A 129 11.35 -11.32 15.55
N GLN A 130 10.75 -10.34 14.82
CA GLN A 130 9.44 -10.52 14.20
C GLN A 130 9.47 -11.47 13.02
N LYS A 131 10.55 -11.43 12.20
CA LYS A 131 10.79 -12.42 11.14
C LYS A 131 10.81 -13.84 11.73
N ILE A 132 11.64 -14.04 12.76
CA ILE A 132 11.77 -15.33 13.44
C ILE A 132 10.44 -15.80 14.04
N ALA A 133 9.70 -14.91 14.69
CA ALA A 133 8.42 -15.27 15.32
C ALA A 133 7.34 -15.67 14.30
N ARG A 134 7.24 -14.94 13.18
CA ARG A 134 6.32 -15.24 12.09
C ARG A 134 6.65 -16.56 11.39
N ASP A 135 7.92 -16.74 11.07
CA ASP A 135 8.37 -17.89 10.27
C ASP A 135 8.20 -19.25 10.98
N LYS A 136 7.88 -19.27 12.26
CA LYS A 136 7.79 -20.51 13.09
C LYS A 136 6.38 -20.93 13.45
N SER A 137 5.37 -20.12 13.17
CA SER A 137 3.98 -20.37 13.58
C SER A 137 3.14 -20.87 12.40
N ILE A 138 2.41 -21.95 12.65
CA ILE A 138 1.41 -22.48 11.70
C ILE A 138 0.07 -21.76 11.89
N LEU A 139 -0.29 -21.51 13.14
CA LEU A 139 -1.55 -20.89 13.52
C LEU A 139 -1.28 -19.89 14.63
N VAL A 140 -1.81 -18.69 14.48
CA VAL A 140 -1.77 -17.63 15.49
C VAL A 140 -3.21 -17.27 15.85
N LEU A 141 -3.61 -17.52 17.09
CA LEU A 141 -4.88 -17.06 17.65
C LEU A 141 -4.61 -15.83 18.53
N ARG A 142 -5.30 -14.73 18.23
CA ARG A 142 -5.22 -13.49 19.02
C ARG A 142 -6.44 -13.40 19.94
N PHE A 143 -6.26 -12.73 21.07
CA PHE A 143 -7.28 -12.61 22.11
C PHE A 143 -7.46 -11.14 22.51
N GLU A 144 -8.66 -10.79 22.90
CA GLU A 144 -8.98 -9.57 23.62
C GLU A 144 -9.52 -9.99 25.00
N GLY A 145 -8.62 -10.01 26.00
CA GLY A 145 -8.87 -10.71 27.26
C GLY A 145 -8.88 -12.24 27.07
N LEU A 146 -10.03 -12.88 27.35
CA LEU A 146 -10.20 -14.33 27.14
C LEU A 146 -10.97 -14.69 25.86
N GLU A 147 -11.44 -13.70 25.10
CA GLU A 147 -12.22 -13.92 23.88
C GLU A 147 -11.30 -13.99 22.66
N PRO A 148 -11.41 -15.04 21.83
CA PRO A 148 -10.61 -15.14 20.62
C PRO A 148 -11.09 -14.13 19.56
N VAL A 149 -10.16 -13.40 18.98
CA VAL A 149 -10.43 -12.45 17.89
C VAL A 149 -10.34 -13.19 16.55
N LEU A 150 -11.47 -13.41 15.93
CA LEU A 150 -11.53 -14.01 14.61
C LEU A 150 -11.30 -12.94 13.53
N PRO A 151 -10.51 -13.22 12.48
CA PRO A 151 -10.37 -12.32 11.35
C PRO A 151 -11.73 -12.07 10.67
N GLN A 152 -12.06 -10.80 10.40
CA GLN A 152 -13.31 -10.42 9.71
C GLN A 152 -13.22 -10.66 8.20
N ALA A 153 -11.99 -10.65 7.65
CA ALA A 153 -11.71 -10.86 6.24
C ALA A 153 -10.30 -11.47 6.06
N PHE A 154 -9.95 -11.84 4.84
CA PHE A 154 -8.62 -12.37 4.53
C PHE A 154 -7.51 -11.33 4.73
N SER A 155 -7.81 -10.05 4.51
CA SER A 155 -6.88 -8.93 4.64
C SER A 155 -7.52 -7.76 5.41
N THR A 156 -6.74 -7.08 6.27
CA THR A 156 -7.15 -5.80 6.88
C THR A 156 -7.25 -4.70 5.82
N GLY A 157 -6.57 -4.87 4.68
CA GLY A 157 -6.46 -3.90 3.60
C GLY A 157 -5.52 -2.74 3.92
N GLN A 158 -4.58 -2.90 4.87
CA GLN A 158 -3.66 -1.81 5.25
C GLN A 158 -2.77 -1.37 4.08
N ARG A 159 -2.33 -2.27 3.20
CA ARG A 159 -1.55 -1.90 2.01
C ARG A 159 -2.34 -0.98 1.08
N LEU A 160 -3.59 -1.34 0.81
CA LEU A 160 -4.51 -0.51 0.04
C LEU A 160 -4.77 0.83 0.74
N SER A 161 -5.02 0.82 2.06
CA SER A 161 -5.21 2.03 2.86
C SER A 161 -4.00 2.95 2.79
N MET A 162 -2.77 2.42 2.93
CA MET A 162 -1.53 3.18 2.81
C MET A 162 -1.36 3.77 1.40
N TYR A 163 -1.60 2.98 0.36
CA TYR A 163 -1.50 3.43 -1.02
C TYR A 163 -2.47 4.57 -1.31
N LEU A 164 -3.75 4.39 -0.98
CA LEU A 164 -4.77 5.43 -1.14
C LEU A 164 -4.45 6.68 -0.31
N ASN A 165 -3.94 6.50 0.92
CA ASN A 165 -3.57 7.61 1.80
C ASN A 165 -2.45 8.47 1.19
N LEU A 166 -1.43 7.85 0.62
CA LEU A 166 -0.36 8.59 -0.05
C LEU A 166 -0.87 9.32 -1.30
N LEU A 167 -1.77 8.71 -2.08
CA LEU A 167 -2.36 9.35 -3.25
C LEU A 167 -3.26 10.52 -2.85
N THR A 168 -4.15 10.34 -1.90
CA THR A 168 -5.06 11.41 -1.47
C THR A 168 -4.31 12.59 -0.85
N LEU A 169 -3.24 12.34 -0.10
CA LEU A 169 -2.36 13.41 0.41
C LEU A 169 -1.61 14.16 -0.71
N GLN A 170 -1.38 13.54 -1.87
CA GLN A 170 -0.72 14.17 -3.02
C GLN A 170 -1.68 14.89 -3.98
N GLY A 171 -2.98 14.80 -3.77
CA GLY A 171 -3.96 15.54 -4.57
C GLY A 171 -3.68 17.05 -4.58
N LEU A 172 -4.05 17.74 -5.67
CA LEU A 172 -3.95 19.21 -5.73
C LEU A 172 -5.01 19.85 -4.84
N TYR A 173 -6.20 19.27 -4.80
CA TYR A 173 -7.37 19.74 -4.03
C TYR A 173 -7.66 18.77 -2.89
N HIS A 174 -7.89 19.32 -1.69
CA HIS A 174 -8.25 18.57 -0.49
C HIS A 174 -9.63 19.00 0.01
N PRO A 175 -10.43 18.08 0.60
CA PRO A 175 -11.69 18.44 1.24
C PRO A 175 -11.45 19.25 2.52
N ASP A 176 -12.32 20.27 2.79
CA ASP A 176 -12.24 21.11 3.99
C ASP A 176 -13.63 21.38 4.61
N PRO A 177 -14.23 20.46 5.33
CA PRO A 177 -14.17 19.02 5.25
C PRO A 177 -15.07 18.41 4.16
N SER A 178 -15.75 19.24 3.36
CA SER A 178 -16.73 18.81 2.33
C SER A 178 -16.04 18.33 1.06
N PHE A 179 -16.57 17.27 0.44
CA PHE A 179 -16.12 16.84 -0.89
C PHE A 179 -16.64 17.77 -2.01
N ASP A 180 -17.44 18.78 -1.65
CA ASP A 180 -17.79 19.88 -2.56
C ASP A 180 -16.63 20.87 -2.72
N ASP A 181 -15.61 20.82 -1.86
CA ASP A 181 -14.40 21.67 -1.91
C ASP A 181 -13.35 21.17 -2.91
N LEU A 182 -13.52 19.96 -3.43
CA LEU A 182 -12.65 19.39 -4.46
C LEU A 182 -12.81 20.13 -5.79
N ARG A 183 -11.87 19.91 -6.73
CA ARG A 183 -11.96 20.46 -8.10
C ARG A 183 -13.32 20.17 -8.75
N ILE A 184 -13.81 18.95 -8.56
CA ILE A 184 -15.15 18.52 -8.93
C ILE A 184 -15.81 17.92 -7.69
N PRO A 185 -17.02 18.35 -7.28
CA PRO A 185 -17.80 17.72 -6.23
C PRO A 185 -17.85 16.20 -6.36
N PHE A 186 -17.66 15.49 -5.25
CA PHE A 186 -17.53 14.04 -5.27
C PHE A 186 -18.43 13.34 -4.25
N ARG A 187 -18.91 12.14 -4.58
CA ARG A 187 -19.67 11.24 -3.71
C ARG A 187 -19.13 9.82 -3.81
N ALA A 188 -18.73 9.23 -2.69
CA ALA A 188 -18.35 7.82 -2.61
C ALA A 188 -19.52 7.00 -2.08
N VAL A 189 -19.91 5.96 -2.79
CA VAL A 189 -21.05 5.11 -2.39
C VAL A 189 -20.53 3.90 -1.62
N THR A 190 -21.16 3.62 -0.48
CA THR A 190 -20.85 2.52 0.44
C THR A 190 -22.13 1.82 0.91
N THR A 191 -21.95 0.66 1.55
CA THR A 191 -23.02 -0.11 2.19
C THR A 191 -22.73 -0.22 3.69
N ASP A 192 -23.67 0.15 4.55
CA ASP A 192 -23.55 -0.09 5.99
C ASP A 192 -23.96 -1.53 6.32
N LEU A 193 -23.03 -2.31 6.82
CA LEU A 193 -23.21 -3.73 7.16
C LEU A 193 -24.24 -3.94 8.29
N LEU A 194 -24.34 -2.99 9.22
CA LEU A 194 -25.20 -3.13 10.39
C LEU A 194 -26.68 -2.89 10.07
N THR A 195 -26.95 -1.95 9.16
CA THR A 195 -28.33 -1.57 8.80
C THR A 195 -28.77 -2.16 7.46
N GLY A 196 -27.83 -2.65 6.64
CA GLY A 196 -28.11 -3.11 5.28
C GLY A 196 -28.55 -1.98 4.34
N LYS A 197 -28.16 -0.71 4.62
CA LYS A 197 -28.55 0.46 3.82
C LYS A 197 -27.35 1.05 3.07
N LYS A 198 -27.65 1.65 1.93
CA LYS A 198 -26.69 2.48 1.20
C LYS A 198 -26.33 3.71 2.04
N PHE A 199 -25.05 4.02 2.10
CA PHE A 199 -24.53 5.26 2.70
C PHE A 199 -23.63 5.98 1.70
N VAL A 200 -23.89 7.28 1.49
CA VAL A 200 -23.13 8.12 0.57
C VAL A 200 -22.21 9.04 1.36
N ILE A 201 -20.91 8.89 1.17
CA ILE A 201 -19.92 9.73 1.83
C ILE A 201 -19.69 10.98 0.97
N ASN A 202 -19.86 12.15 1.56
CA ASN A 202 -19.71 13.47 0.93
C ASN A 202 -18.81 14.42 1.72
N SER A 203 -18.17 13.95 2.79
CA SER A 203 -17.34 14.77 3.67
C SER A 203 -16.38 13.95 4.49
N GLY A 204 -15.38 14.59 5.09
CA GLY A 204 -14.37 13.98 5.95
C GLY A 204 -13.11 13.59 5.19
N ASP A 205 -12.47 12.51 5.59
CA ASP A 205 -11.22 12.04 4.97
C ASP A 205 -11.45 11.27 3.66
N MET A 206 -10.75 11.67 2.59
CA MET A 206 -10.87 11.01 1.29
C MET A 206 -10.37 9.58 1.30
N THR A 207 -9.28 9.31 2.02
CA THR A 207 -8.74 7.94 2.11
C THR A 207 -9.76 7.00 2.73
N GLU A 208 -10.38 7.41 3.84
CA GLU A 208 -11.43 6.63 4.50
C GLU A 208 -12.62 6.39 3.57
N ALA A 209 -13.04 7.41 2.81
CA ALA A 209 -14.16 7.30 1.88
C ALA A 209 -13.86 6.31 0.73
N LEU A 210 -12.70 6.47 0.08
CA LEU A 210 -12.30 5.59 -1.02
C LEU A 210 -12.07 4.15 -0.52
N ARG A 211 -11.43 4.00 0.65
CA ARG A 211 -11.18 2.69 1.25
C ARG A 211 -12.47 1.99 1.67
N ALA A 212 -13.45 2.73 2.21
CA ALA A 212 -14.76 2.18 2.58
C ALA A 212 -15.51 1.71 1.32
N SER A 213 -15.50 2.52 0.25
CA SER A 213 -16.14 2.16 -1.01
C SER A 213 -15.50 0.95 -1.71
N MET A 214 -14.23 0.63 -1.38
CA MET A 214 -13.50 -0.56 -1.86
C MET A 214 -13.39 -1.69 -0.82
N ALA A 215 -14.16 -1.66 0.26
CA ALA A 215 -14.15 -2.70 1.28
C ALA A 215 -14.93 -3.93 0.80
N ILE A 216 -14.37 -4.67 -0.16
CA ILE A 216 -14.98 -5.87 -0.75
C ILE A 216 -15.17 -6.92 0.36
N PRO A 217 -16.40 -7.44 0.56
CA PRO A 217 -16.68 -8.43 1.58
C PRO A 217 -15.79 -9.66 1.47
N LEU A 218 -15.41 -10.24 2.60
CA LEU A 218 -14.49 -11.36 2.76
C LEU A 218 -13.03 -11.04 2.36
N LEU A 219 -12.78 -10.18 1.37
CA LEU A 219 -11.43 -9.80 0.98
C LEU A 219 -10.82 -8.81 1.96
N PHE A 220 -11.57 -7.73 2.29
CA PHE A 220 -11.09 -6.66 3.15
C PHE A 220 -12.00 -6.42 4.35
N ASN A 221 -11.41 -6.06 5.48
CA ASN A 221 -12.17 -5.63 6.66
C ASN A 221 -13.07 -4.43 6.32
N SER A 222 -14.25 -4.38 6.96
CA SER A 222 -15.13 -3.22 6.94
C SER A 222 -14.44 -1.98 7.53
N MET A 223 -14.85 -0.79 7.07
CA MET A 223 -14.34 0.47 7.58
C MET A 223 -15.31 1.05 8.62
N PRO A 224 -14.88 1.21 9.89
CA PRO A 224 -15.71 1.85 10.89
C PRO A 224 -15.85 3.36 10.60
N ARG A 225 -17.07 3.88 10.70
CA ARG A 225 -17.36 5.31 10.64
C ARG A 225 -18.51 5.61 11.59
N ASP A 226 -18.24 6.37 12.64
CA ASP A 226 -19.19 6.61 13.74
C ASP A 226 -19.74 5.29 14.31
N SER A 227 -21.05 5.05 14.23
CA SER A 227 -21.69 3.79 14.64
C SER A 227 -21.88 2.77 13.51
N MET A 228 -21.38 3.07 12.29
CA MET A 228 -21.56 2.23 11.10
C MET A 228 -20.34 1.33 10.84
N GLN A 229 -20.56 0.26 10.10
CA GLN A 229 -19.51 -0.61 9.53
C GLN A 229 -19.66 -0.62 8.01
N LEU A 230 -18.84 0.15 7.32
CA LEU A 230 -18.98 0.39 5.89
C LEU A 230 -18.24 -0.66 5.06
N LEU A 231 -18.94 -1.16 4.05
CA LEU A 231 -18.46 -2.07 3.02
C LEU A 231 -18.58 -1.44 1.62
N ASP A 232 -18.08 -2.15 0.60
CA ASP A 232 -18.19 -1.76 -0.81
C ASP A 232 -19.65 -1.47 -1.18
N GLY A 233 -19.83 -0.30 -1.82
CA GLY A 233 -21.15 0.16 -2.27
C GLY A 233 -21.78 -0.74 -3.33
N GLY A 234 -20.96 -1.51 -4.05
CA GLY A 234 -21.42 -2.43 -5.08
C GLY A 234 -22.42 -3.48 -4.58
N LEU A 235 -22.48 -3.76 -3.27
CA LEU A 235 -23.48 -4.66 -2.71
C LEU A 235 -24.92 -4.20 -2.95
N LEU A 236 -25.17 -2.89 -2.92
CA LEU A 236 -26.54 -2.32 -3.02
C LEU A 236 -26.70 -1.38 -4.23
N ASP A 237 -25.67 -0.66 -4.63
CA ASP A 237 -25.75 0.37 -5.67
C ASP A 237 -24.42 0.48 -6.44
N ASN A 238 -24.22 -0.48 -7.33
CA ASN A 238 -22.97 -0.57 -8.09
C ASN A 238 -22.87 0.47 -9.21
N LEU A 239 -24.00 0.93 -9.76
CA LEU A 239 -24.09 2.02 -10.74
C LEU A 239 -24.97 3.13 -10.15
N PRO A 240 -24.43 4.05 -9.34
CA PRO A 240 -25.18 4.91 -8.43
C PRO A 240 -25.85 6.11 -9.12
N VAL A 241 -26.66 5.87 -10.13
CA VAL A 241 -27.42 6.89 -10.89
C VAL A 241 -28.41 7.64 -10.00
N ASP A 242 -29.09 6.94 -9.08
CA ASP A 242 -30.05 7.55 -8.16
C ASP A 242 -29.41 8.59 -7.23
N VAL A 243 -28.12 8.40 -6.88
CA VAL A 243 -27.38 9.39 -6.08
C VAL A 243 -27.15 10.67 -6.87
N ALA A 244 -26.79 10.58 -8.16
CA ALA A 244 -26.62 11.75 -9.02
C ALA A 244 -27.95 12.52 -9.22
N ILE A 245 -29.06 11.81 -9.37
CA ILE A 245 -30.40 12.40 -9.46
C ILE A 245 -30.78 13.10 -8.15
N ALA A 246 -30.52 12.47 -7.00
CA ALA A 246 -30.79 13.07 -5.68
C ALA A 246 -29.95 14.33 -5.43
N GLU A 247 -28.74 14.39 -5.98
CA GLU A 247 -27.85 15.56 -5.99
C GLU A 247 -28.26 16.63 -7.02
N LYS A 248 -29.43 16.48 -7.66
CA LYS A 248 -30.03 17.42 -8.63
C LYS A 248 -29.17 17.64 -9.89
N ALA A 249 -28.60 16.57 -10.43
CA ALA A 249 -27.98 16.62 -11.76
C ALA A 249 -29.08 16.76 -12.84
N ASP A 250 -28.86 17.65 -13.80
CA ASP A 250 -29.76 17.83 -14.95
C ASP A 250 -29.50 16.80 -16.05
N ILE A 251 -28.25 16.30 -16.12
CA ILE A 251 -27.79 15.27 -17.05
C ILE A 251 -26.95 14.24 -16.28
N VAL A 252 -27.28 12.98 -16.41
CA VAL A 252 -26.54 11.86 -15.80
C VAL A 252 -25.87 11.01 -16.88
N ILE A 253 -24.55 11.05 -16.92
CA ILE A 253 -23.71 10.18 -17.75
C ILE A 253 -23.26 9.00 -16.88
N ALA A 254 -23.76 7.81 -17.14
CA ALA A 254 -23.41 6.60 -16.42
C ALA A 254 -22.37 5.78 -17.18
N VAL A 255 -21.26 5.44 -16.53
CA VAL A 255 -20.20 4.57 -17.07
C VAL A 255 -20.35 3.20 -16.44
N ASP A 256 -20.78 2.22 -17.25
CA ASP A 256 -21.05 0.87 -16.80
C ASP A 256 -19.90 -0.08 -17.15
N MET A 257 -19.10 -0.40 -16.11
CA MET A 257 -17.91 -1.25 -16.21
C MET A 257 -18.10 -2.61 -15.53
N VAL A 258 -19.37 -2.99 -15.26
CA VAL A 258 -19.73 -4.22 -14.57
C VAL A 258 -19.24 -5.46 -15.34
N SER A 259 -18.73 -6.46 -14.60
CA SER A 259 -18.30 -7.72 -15.19
C SER A 259 -19.48 -8.56 -15.65
N PRO A 260 -19.36 -9.30 -16.76
CA PRO A 260 -20.29 -10.37 -17.09
C PRO A 260 -20.17 -11.51 -16.07
N LEU A 261 -21.18 -12.39 -16.01
CA LEU A 261 -21.11 -13.60 -15.19
C LEU A 261 -19.94 -14.49 -15.64
N ARG A 262 -19.21 -15.06 -14.68
CA ARG A 262 -18.08 -15.96 -14.94
C ARG A 262 -18.59 -17.27 -15.57
N PRO A 263 -17.89 -17.81 -16.56
CA PRO A 263 -18.17 -19.15 -17.07
C PRO A 263 -17.81 -20.22 -16.04
N ARG A 264 -18.41 -21.41 -16.13
CA ARG A 264 -18.21 -22.53 -15.18
C ARG A 264 -16.72 -22.88 -14.96
N SER A 265 -15.90 -22.75 -15.98
CA SER A 265 -14.45 -23.03 -15.91
C SER A 265 -13.66 -22.05 -15.02
N LYS A 266 -14.26 -20.93 -14.63
CA LYS A 266 -13.66 -19.88 -13.78
C LYS A 266 -14.41 -19.71 -12.45
N LEU A 267 -15.05 -20.80 -11.93
CA LEU A 267 -15.75 -20.86 -10.65
C LEU A 267 -15.19 -22.01 -9.81
N ASN A 268 -13.87 -21.97 -9.56
CA ASN A 268 -13.15 -23.05 -8.91
C ASN A 268 -12.85 -22.77 -7.43
N ALA A 269 -12.88 -21.52 -7.02
CA ALA A 269 -12.53 -21.11 -5.66
C ALA A 269 -13.72 -20.46 -4.93
N PRO A 270 -13.80 -20.57 -3.58
CA PRO A 270 -14.89 -19.98 -2.80
C PRO A 270 -15.10 -18.48 -3.02
N TRP A 271 -14.02 -17.71 -3.17
CA TRP A 271 -14.08 -16.28 -3.43
C TRP A 271 -14.60 -15.93 -4.84
N GLU A 272 -14.33 -16.78 -5.86
CA GLU A 272 -14.89 -16.62 -7.20
C GLU A 272 -16.41 -16.85 -7.20
N ILE A 273 -16.88 -17.78 -6.38
CA ILE A 273 -18.31 -18.05 -6.15
C ILE A 273 -18.96 -16.87 -5.43
N ALA A 274 -18.28 -16.30 -4.40
CA ALA A 274 -18.79 -15.14 -3.66
C ALA A 274 -18.90 -13.90 -4.56
N ASP A 275 -17.89 -13.64 -5.40
CA ASP A 275 -17.90 -12.56 -6.41
C ASP A 275 -19.04 -12.76 -7.43
N GLN A 276 -19.25 -13.98 -7.91
CA GLN A 276 -20.35 -14.32 -8.80
C GLN A 276 -21.72 -14.08 -8.15
N ILE A 277 -21.91 -14.46 -6.88
CA ILE A 277 -23.15 -14.23 -6.13
C ILE A 277 -23.41 -12.72 -6.03
N THR A 278 -22.39 -11.94 -5.69
CA THR A 278 -22.50 -10.48 -5.60
C THR A 278 -22.85 -9.89 -6.95
N THR A 279 -22.21 -10.34 -8.04
CA THR A 279 -22.52 -9.90 -9.40
C THR A 279 -23.97 -10.21 -9.80
N ILE A 280 -24.49 -11.39 -9.45
CA ILE A 280 -25.91 -11.78 -9.71
C ILE A 280 -26.85 -10.85 -8.96
N MET A 281 -26.58 -10.57 -7.68
CA MET A 281 -27.44 -9.70 -6.87
C MET A 281 -27.54 -8.27 -7.40
N MET A 282 -26.49 -7.75 -8.04
CA MET A 282 -26.44 -6.40 -8.62
C MET A 282 -27.17 -6.29 -9.96
N GLN A 283 -27.45 -7.37 -10.70
CA GLN A 283 -27.92 -7.30 -12.11
C GLN A 283 -29.20 -6.50 -12.29
N GLU A 284 -30.24 -6.76 -11.48
CA GLU A 284 -31.50 -6.03 -11.61
C GLU A 284 -31.38 -4.57 -11.18
N ALA A 285 -30.61 -4.27 -10.12
CA ALA A 285 -30.37 -2.90 -9.70
C ALA A 285 -29.64 -2.10 -10.79
N ASN A 286 -28.61 -2.68 -11.40
CA ASN A 286 -27.86 -2.05 -12.50
C ASN A 286 -28.76 -1.83 -13.74
N LYS A 287 -29.62 -2.76 -14.06
CA LYS A 287 -30.59 -2.60 -15.18
C LYS A 287 -31.54 -1.42 -14.94
N LEU A 288 -32.07 -1.28 -13.75
CA LEU A 288 -32.90 -0.14 -13.37
C LEU A 288 -32.14 1.18 -13.37
N ALA A 289 -30.88 1.17 -12.91
CA ALA A 289 -30.02 2.34 -12.92
C ALA A 289 -29.72 2.81 -14.36
N ARG A 290 -29.38 1.90 -15.28
CA ARG A 290 -29.18 2.22 -16.71
C ARG A 290 -30.41 2.88 -17.32
N ALA A 291 -31.60 2.43 -16.98
CA ALA A 291 -32.84 2.98 -17.53
C ALA A 291 -33.15 4.41 -17.04
N LYS A 292 -32.54 4.84 -15.94
CA LYS A 292 -32.71 6.19 -15.37
C LYS A 292 -31.65 7.19 -15.85
N ALA A 293 -30.52 6.70 -16.35
CA ALA A 293 -29.44 7.56 -16.86
C ALA A 293 -29.83 8.18 -18.20
N ASP A 294 -29.42 9.42 -18.42
CA ASP A 294 -29.63 10.09 -19.72
C ASP A 294 -28.73 9.52 -20.82
N VAL A 295 -27.50 9.15 -20.47
CA VAL A 295 -26.54 8.49 -21.37
C VAL A 295 -25.80 7.40 -20.62
N VAL A 296 -25.70 6.22 -21.22
CA VAL A 296 -24.93 5.09 -20.68
C VAL A 296 -23.75 4.79 -21.61
N ILE A 297 -22.55 4.89 -21.07
CA ILE A 297 -21.30 4.52 -21.74
C ILE A 297 -20.93 3.12 -21.24
N THR A 298 -20.89 2.15 -22.10
CA THR A 298 -20.47 0.77 -21.77
C THR A 298 -19.22 0.42 -22.56
N PRO A 299 -18.01 0.53 -21.93
CA PRO A 299 -16.75 0.15 -22.58
C PRO A 299 -16.78 -1.32 -23.04
N ARG A 300 -16.27 -1.57 -24.25
CA ARG A 300 -16.25 -2.93 -24.86
C ARG A 300 -15.07 -3.74 -24.29
N LEU A 301 -15.21 -4.25 -23.05
CA LEU A 301 -14.15 -4.92 -22.31
C LEU A 301 -14.15 -6.46 -22.46
N GLY A 302 -15.08 -7.03 -23.28
CA GLY A 302 -15.19 -8.47 -23.50
C GLY A 302 -15.23 -9.26 -22.18
N ASP A 303 -14.55 -10.42 -22.19
CA ASP A 303 -14.49 -11.35 -21.06
C ASP A 303 -13.40 -11.02 -20.03
N HIS A 304 -12.86 -9.78 -20.04
CA HIS A 304 -11.86 -9.33 -19.08
C HIS A 304 -12.43 -9.40 -17.67
N LEU A 305 -11.70 -10.04 -16.74
CA LEU A 305 -12.17 -10.25 -15.37
C LEU A 305 -11.92 -9.01 -14.50
N ALA A 306 -12.77 -8.81 -13.49
CA ALA A 306 -12.59 -7.76 -12.49
C ALA A 306 -11.28 -7.91 -11.67
N SER A 307 -10.72 -9.11 -11.57
CA SER A 307 -9.47 -9.41 -10.88
C SER A 307 -8.22 -9.38 -11.76
N ASP A 308 -8.36 -9.13 -13.06
CA ASP A 308 -7.24 -9.16 -14.01
C ASP A 308 -6.77 -7.73 -14.32
N PHE A 309 -5.70 -7.30 -13.69
CA PHE A 309 -5.08 -5.98 -13.88
C PHE A 309 -3.99 -5.99 -14.96
N THR A 310 -4.07 -6.88 -15.93
CA THR A 310 -3.19 -6.86 -17.13
C THR A 310 -3.84 -6.10 -18.29
N GLY A 311 -3.05 -5.68 -19.28
CA GLY A 311 -3.56 -5.03 -20.48
C GLY A 311 -4.24 -3.67 -20.24
N ILE A 312 -3.75 -2.89 -19.31
CA ILE A 312 -4.32 -1.60 -18.86
C ILE A 312 -4.57 -0.64 -20.02
N ASP A 313 -3.62 -0.50 -20.95
CA ASP A 313 -3.79 0.34 -22.15
C ASP A 313 -5.00 -0.05 -22.98
N SER A 314 -5.28 -1.34 -23.12
CA SER A 314 -6.44 -1.82 -23.89
C SER A 314 -7.76 -1.50 -23.18
N LEU A 315 -7.79 -1.51 -21.84
CA LEU A 315 -8.97 -1.12 -21.07
C LEU A 315 -9.26 0.38 -21.24
N ILE A 316 -8.23 1.22 -21.17
CA ILE A 316 -8.34 2.68 -21.36
C ILE A 316 -8.83 2.98 -22.79
N THR A 317 -8.20 2.36 -23.81
CA THR A 317 -8.58 2.53 -25.21
C THR A 317 -10.03 2.11 -25.47
N ALA A 318 -10.51 1.05 -24.83
CA ALA A 318 -11.92 0.64 -24.93
C ALA A 318 -12.87 1.69 -24.36
N GLY A 319 -12.47 2.35 -23.26
CA GLY A 319 -13.18 3.50 -22.70
C GLY A 319 -13.22 4.68 -23.65
N GLU A 320 -12.08 5.03 -24.26
CA GLU A 320 -11.98 6.12 -25.24
C GLU A 320 -12.90 5.88 -26.44
N TYR A 321 -12.80 4.69 -27.05
CA TYR A 321 -13.59 4.35 -28.23
C TYR A 321 -15.09 4.42 -27.96
N SER A 322 -15.56 3.79 -26.88
CA SER A 322 -16.99 3.75 -26.54
C SER A 322 -17.56 5.13 -26.22
N THR A 323 -16.73 6.04 -25.69
CA THR A 323 -17.14 7.41 -25.39
C THR A 323 -17.18 8.25 -26.65
N GLN A 324 -16.19 8.13 -27.55
CA GLN A 324 -16.09 8.92 -28.76
C GLN A 324 -17.33 8.73 -29.67
N GLU A 325 -17.89 7.51 -29.70
CA GLU A 325 -19.12 7.23 -30.47
C GLU A 325 -20.34 8.05 -29.95
N LEU A 326 -20.37 8.38 -28.65
CA LEU A 326 -21.50 9.05 -28.00
C LEU A 326 -21.35 10.57 -27.91
N ILE A 327 -20.20 11.16 -28.22
CA ILE A 327 -19.94 12.60 -28.12
C ILE A 327 -20.96 13.45 -28.92
N PRO A 328 -21.34 13.12 -30.16
CA PRO A 328 -22.32 13.92 -30.90
C PRO A 328 -23.70 13.92 -30.22
N ALA A 329 -24.11 12.80 -29.64
CA ALA A 329 -25.38 12.68 -28.93
C ALA A 329 -25.36 13.45 -27.62
N LEU A 330 -24.23 13.39 -26.88
CA LEU A 330 -24.01 14.15 -25.63
C LEU A 330 -24.07 15.65 -25.85
N LYS A 331 -23.40 16.16 -26.89
CA LYS A 331 -23.43 17.60 -27.23
C LYS A 331 -24.87 18.05 -27.54
N LYS A 332 -25.60 17.28 -28.35
CA LYS A 332 -27.01 17.57 -28.64
C LYS A 332 -27.89 17.55 -27.37
N LEU A 333 -27.64 16.62 -26.45
CA LEU A 333 -28.39 16.54 -25.20
C LEU A 333 -28.12 17.75 -24.31
N ILE A 334 -26.85 18.16 -24.19
CA ILE A 334 -26.45 19.35 -23.40
C ILE A 334 -27.10 20.58 -24.01
N ASP A 335 -27.06 20.75 -25.33
CA ASP A 335 -27.70 21.87 -26.03
C ASP A 335 -29.21 21.88 -25.79
N TYR A 336 -29.87 20.73 -25.88
CA TYR A 336 -31.31 20.61 -25.62
C TYR A 336 -31.67 20.97 -24.16
N ARG A 337 -30.91 20.47 -23.20
CA ARG A 337 -31.12 20.75 -21.76
C ARG A 337 -30.81 22.23 -21.44
N THR A 338 -29.80 22.81 -22.07
CA THR A 338 -29.50 24.25 -21.95
C THR A 338 -30.67 25.07 -22.46
N PHE A 339 -31.20 24.73 -23.62
CA PHE A 339 -32.41 25.38 -24.14
C PHE A 339 -33.57 25.31 -23.14
N ARG A 340 -33.85 24.13 -22.59
CA ARG A 340 -34.95 23.95 -21.61
C ARG A 340 -34.77 24.70 -20.29
N LEU A 341 -33.55 24.98 -19.89
CA LEU A 341 -33.27 25.76 -18.66
C LEU A 341 -33.75 27.20 -18.74
N TYR A 342 -33.73 27.76 -19.93
CA TYR A 342 -34.16 29.15 -20.21
C TYR A 342 -35.59 29.24 -20.75
N ASP A 343 -36.13 28.15 -21.29
CA ASP A 343 -37.46 28.12 -21.96
C ASP A 343 -38.64 28.38 -20.99
N ALA A 344 -38.42 28.25 -19.69
CA ALA A 344 -39.44 28.49 -18.66
C ALA A 344 -39.65 29.97 -18.33
N GLU A 345 -38.74 30.87 -18.74
CA GLU A 345 -38.76 32.29 -18.33
C GLU A 345 -39.17 33.27 -19.40
N SER A 346 -38.86 33.15 -20.67
CA SER A 346 -39.44 33.94 -21.78
C SER A 346 -39.14 33.35 -23.17
N ASN A 347 -40.15 33.35 -24.00
CA ASN A 347 -40.04 32.94 -25.41
C ASN A 347 -40.00 34.14 -26.34
N VAL A 348 -39.36 35.26 -25.92
CA VAL A 348 -39.24 36.47 -26.69
C VAL A 348 -38.34 36.27 -27.88
N ARG A 349 -38.85 36.58 -29.06
CA ARG A 349 -38.11 36.55 -30.31
C ARG A 349 -37.83 37.97 -30.77
N PHE A 350 -36.60 38.25 -31.10
CA PHE A 350 -36.16 39.54 -31.64
C PHE A 350 -36.04 39.40 -33.17
N GLU A 351 -36.89 40.14 -33.87
CA GLU A 351 -36.96 40.13 -35.33
C GLU A 351 -35.98 41.14 -35.96
N SER A 352 -35.45 40.83 -37.11
CA SER A 352 -34.49 41.65 -37.87
C SER A 352 -33.36 42.19 -37.04
N PRO A 353 -32.60 41.32 -36.30
CA PRO A 353 -31.56 41.80 -35.43
C PRO A 353 -30.42 42.43 -36.24
N ARG A 354 -29.90 43.54 -35.74
CA ARG A 354 -28.64 44.17 -36.16
C ARG A 354 -27.73 44.23 -35.00
N PHE A 355 -26.56 43.59 -35.12
CA PHE A 355 -25.59 43.54 -34.05
C PHE A 355 -24.52 44.62 -34.21
N SER A 356 -24.18 45.28 -33.09
CA SER A 356 -22.98 46.08 -32.96
C SER A 356 -22.14 45.54 -31.82
N TRP A 357 -20.83 45.50 -31.99
CA TRP A 357 -19.87 45.00 -30.98
C TRP A 357 -18.58 45.81 -31.04
N LEU A 358 -17.81 45.78 -29.96
CA LEU A 358 -16.48 46.30 -29.93
C LEU A 358 -15.51 45.35 -30.67
N ASP A 359 -14.42 45.87 -31.23
CA ASP A 359 -13.45 45.11 -32.05
C ASP A 359 -12.69 43.98 -31.29
N SER A 360 -12.93 43.85 -29.98
CA SER A 360 -12.27 42.87 -29.12
C SER A 360 -12.89 41.45 -29.14
N LEU A 361 -14.06 41.26 -29.79
CA LEU A 361 -14.67 39.92 -29.88
C LEU A 361 -13.92 39.01 -30.84
N PRO A 362 -13.60 37.73 -30.44
CA PRO A 362 -13.00 36.77 -31.35
C PRO A 362 -13.84 36.48 -32.59
N SER A 363 -13.19 36.20 -33.74
CA SER A 363 -13.86 36.03 -35.04
C SER A 363 -14.97 34.96 -35.01
N ALA A 364 -14.79 33.86 -34.28
CA ALA A 364 -15.80 32.82 -34.15
C ALA A 364 -17.10 33.31 -33.53
N PHE A 365 -17.07 34.30 -32.62
CA PHE A 365 -18.28 34.93 -32.06
C PHE A 365 -18.87 35.94 -33.02
N GLN A 366 -18.04 36.71 -33.74
CA GLN A 366 -18.49 37.59 -34.81
C GLN A 366 -19.23 36.81 -35.88
N ASP A 367 -18.68 35.67 -36.32
CA ASP A 367 -19.31 34.77 -37.30
C ASP A 367 -20.70 34.28 -36.83
N SER A 368 -20.80 33.97 -35.55
CA SER A 368 -22.07 33.55 -34.93
C SER A 368 -23.13 34.69 -34.97
N LEU A 369 -22.72 35.91 -34.67
CA LEU A 369 -23.64 37.10 -34.75
C LEU A 369 -24.09 37.32 -36.18
N GLN A 370 -23.18 37.23 -37.16
CA GLN A 370 -23.54 37.37 -38.60
C GLN A 370 -24.48 36.26 -39.05
N MET A 371 -24.37 35.07 -38.51
CA MET A 371 -25.29 33.96 -38.79
C MET A 371 -26.70 34.31 -38.31
N TYR A 372 -26.87 34.91 -37.11
CA TYR A 372 -28.17 35.33 -36.63
C TYR A 372 -28.75 36.46 -37.45
N GLU A 373 -27.95 37.43 -37.91
CA GLU A 373 -28.41 38.49 -38.83
C GLU A 373 -28.94 37.93 -40.16
N ARG A 374 -28.19 36.99 -40.74
CA ARG A 374 -28.63 36.29 -42.00
C ARG A 374 -29.89 35.46 -41.81
N ARG A 375 -30.12 34.89 -40.61
CA ARG A 375 -31.32 34.14 -40.26
C ARG A 375 -32.54 35.06 -40.09
N GLY A 376 -32.29 36.34 -39.81
CA GLY A 376 -33.32 37.36 -39.63
C GLY A 376 -34.02 37.37 -38.29
N TRP A 377 -33.62 36.57 -37.35
CA TRP A 377 -34.17 36.57 -36.00
C TRP A 377 -33.21 35.89 -35.00
N ILE A 378 -33.34 36.23 -33.71
CA ILE A 378 -32.67 35.57 -32.58
C ILE A 378 -33.63 35.52 -31.38
N THR A 379 -33.59 34.47 -30.59
CA THR A 379 -34.37 34.37 -29.37
C THR A 379 -33.59 34.99 -28.19
N GLU A 380 -34.28 35.45 -27.17
CA GLU A 380 -33.68 35.94 -25.93
C GLU A 380 -32.76 34.89 -25.31
N ILE A 381 -33.14 33.61 -25.36
CA ILE A 381 -32.37 32.45 -24.89
C ILE A 381 -31.05 32.29 -25.63
N GLU A 382 -31.08 32.40 -26.96
CA GLU A 382 -29.87 32.32 -27.80
C GLU A 382 -28.92 33.49 -27.52
N LEU A 383 -29.43 34.66 -27.23
CA LEU A 383 -28.64 35.82 -26.87
C LEU A 383 -28.04 35.69 -25.47
N HIS A 384 -28.81 35.19 -24.49
CA HIS A 384 -28.28 34.82 -23.17
C HIS A 384 -27.16 33.81 -23.26
N ARG A 385 -27.37 32.74 -24.06
CA ARG A 385 -26.33 31.71 -24.28
C ARG A 385 -25.08 32.33 -24.90
N PHE A 386 -25.21 33.16 -25.91
CA PHE A 386 -24.12 33.87 -26.56
C PHE A 386 -23.30 34.70 -25.53
N VAL A 387 -23.98 35.54 -24.73
CA VAL A 387 -23.35 36.36 -23.67
C VAL A 387 -22.63 35.47 -22.64
N ASN A 388 -23.24 34.37 -22.23
CA ASN A 388 -22.62 33.37 -21.34
C ASN A 388 -21.38 32.71 -21.96
N ASP A 389 -21.44 32.31 -23.25
CA ASP A 389 -20.33 31.64 -23.94
C ASP A 389 -19.13 32.58 -24.14
N VAL A 390 -19.39 33.88 -24.41
CA VAL A 390 -18.33 34.91 -24.48
C VAL A 390 -17.68 35.11 -23.11
N TYR A 391 -18.47 35.28 -22.05
CA TYR A 391 -17.95 35.45 -20.70
C TYR A 391 -17.16 34.24 -20.22
N ALA A 392 -17.63 33.02 -20.58
CA ALA A 392 -17.01 31.75 -20.20
C ALA A 392 -15.59 31.55 -20.77
N LYS A 393 -15.15 32.35 -21.74
CA LYS A 393 -13.76 32.36 -22.23
C LYS A 393 -12.76 32.86 -21.19
N GLY A 394 -13.22 33.70 -20.21
CA GLY A 394 -12.40 34.16 -19.11
C GLY A 394 -11.53 35.40 -19.44
N ASP A 395 -11.65 35.97 -20.63
CA ASP A 395 -10.87 37.15 -21.07
C ASP A 395 -11.49 38.47 -20.64
N TYR A 396 -12.75 38.47 -20.22
CA TYR A 396 -13.54 39.65 -19.94
C TYR A 396 -13.93 39.79 -18.48
N ALA A 397 -13.85 40.98 -17.96
CA ALA A 397 -14.33 41.36 -16.62
C ALA A 397 -15.87 41.43 -16.60
N SER A 398 -16.49 41.89 -17.67
CA SER A 398 -17.95 41.90 -17.88
C SER A 398 -18.27 41.73 -19.36
N VAL A 399 -19.45 41.14 -19.63
CA VAL A 399 -20.06 41.03 -20.95
C VAL A 399 -21.55 41.22 -20.73
N ASP A 400 -22.17 42.13 -21.48
CA ASP A 400 -23.63 42.33 -21.48
C ASP A 400 -24.13 42.68 -22.88
N GLY A 401 -25.36 42.31 -23.15
CA GLY A 401 -26.08 42.64 -24.38
C GLY A 401 -27.22 43.57 -24.12
N THR A 402 -27.22 44.76 -24.73
CA THR A 402 -28.33 45.71 -24.69
C THR A 402 -29.19 45.53 -25.92
N VAL A 403 -30.49 45.26 -25.72
CA VAL A 403 -31.47 45.05 -26.79
C VAL A 403 -32.40 46.27 -26.83
N GLU A 404 -32.37 47.01 -27.92
CA GLU A 404 -33.29 48.08 -28.19
C GLU A 404 -34.27 47.67 -29.30
N GLN A 405 -35.54 47.48 -28.95
CA GLN A 405 -36.59 47.17 -29.90
C GLN A 405 -37.20 48.45 -30.51
N ARG A 406 -37.11 48.58 -31.83
CA ARG A 406 -37.73 49.62 -32.62
C ARG A 406 -38.87 49.03 -33.48
N ALA A 407 -39.69 49.83 -34.07
CA ALA A 407 -40.88 49.40 -34.84
C ALA A 407 -40.53 48.41 -35.98
N ASP A 408 -39.40 48.58 -36.68
CA ASP A 408 -39.04 47.78 -37.86
C ASP A 408 -37.71 46.98 -37.71
N SER A 409 -37.00 47.09 -36.56
CA SER A 409 -35.71 46.42 -36.33
C SER A 409 -35.37 46.30 -34.87
N THR A 410 -34.56 45.34 -34.53
CA THR A 410 -33.96 45.20 -33.20
C THR A 410 -32.48 45.51 -33.28
N ILE A 411 -32.01 46.48 -32.47
CA ILE A 411 -30.58 46.76 -32.35
C ILE A 411 -30.07 46.03 -31.11
N ILE A 412 -29.02 45.22 -31.26
CA ILE A 412 -28.41 44.48 -30.18
C ILE A 412 -26.94 44.90 -30.08
N GLU A 413 -26.60 45.57 -28.99
CA GLU A 413 -25.23 46.03 -28.71
C GLU A 413 -24.60 45.12 -27.71
N ILE A 414 -23.47 44.47 -28.08
CA ILE A 414 -22.65 43.65 -27.16
C ILE A 414 -21.56 44.53 -26.59
N HIS A 415 -21.64 44.74 -25.25
CA HIS A 415 -20.64 45.49 -24.49
C HIS A 415 -19.76 44.48 -23.72
N ASN A 416 -18.47 44.54 -23.91
CA ASN A 416 -17.50 43.77 -23.14
C ASN A 416 -16.42 44.69 -22.56
N THR A 417 -15.99 44.36 -21.35
CA THR A 417 -14.85 44.98 -20.67
C THR A 417 -13.75 43.99 -20.57
N ASP A 418 -12.61 44.25 -21.20
CA ASP A 418 -11.47 43.35 -21.14
C ASP A 418 -10.91 43.30 -19.72
N ASN A 419 -10.39 42.15 -19.34
CA ASN A 419 -9.59 42.04 -18.15
C ASN A 419 -8.29 42.87 -18.33
N PRO A 420 -7.66 43.34 -17.25
CA PRO A 420 -6.41 44.09 -17.34
C PRO A 420 -5.28 43.18 -17.90
N ILE A 421 -4.26 43.81 -18.50
CA ILE A 421 -3.06 43.06 -18.94
C ILE A 421 -2.25 42.68 -17.71
N LEU A 422 -1.88 41.38 -17.55
CA LEU A 422 -0.98 40.92 -16.51
C LEU A 422 0.45 41.19 -16.92
N ARG A 423 1.15 42.15 -16.26
CA ARG A 423 2.54 42.50 -16.59
C ARG A 423 3.57 41.76 -15.78
N ASN A 424 3.22 41.44 -14.54
CA ASN A 424 4.14 40.78 -13.61
C ASN A 424 3.40 39.84 -12.66
N VAL A 425 4.13 38.85 -12.13
CA VAL A 425 3.67 37.96 -11.03
C VAL A 425 4.72 38.00 -9.95
N GLU A 426 4.30 38.25 -8.71
CA GLU A 426 5.12 38.18 -7.52
C GLU A 426 4.70 37.00 -6.67
N ILE A 427 5.64 36.20 -6.17
CA ILE A 427 5.37 35.03 -5.35
C ILE A 427 5.93 35.28 -3.97
N LEU A 428 5.08 35.17 -2.94
CA LEU A 428 5.43 35.36 -1.53
C LEU A 428 5.32 34.03 -0.78
N GLY A 429 6.24 33.82 0.18
CA GLY A 429 6.19 32.65 1.07
C GLY A 429 6.99 31.43 0.60
N ASN A 430 7.52 31.43 -0.63
CA ASN A 430 8.38 30.38 -1.14
C ASN A 430 9.77 30.42 -0.49
N LYS A 431 10.19 29.31 0.10
CA LYS A 431 11.51 29.09 0.72
C LYS A 431 12.21 27.86 0.14
N ILE A 432 11.45 26.89 -0.35
CA ILE A 432 11.95 25.61 -0.90
C ILE A 432 12.46 25.80 -2.32
N PHE A 433 11.70 26.49 -3.15
CA PHE A 433 12.08 26.78 -4.53
C PHE A 433 12.38 28.25 -4.73
N ASN A 434 13.32 28.55 -5.63
CA ASN A 434 13.58 29.94 -6.00
C ASN A 434 12.43 30.53 -6.83
N SER A 435 12.24 31.82 -6.78
CA SER A 435 11.16 32.51 -7.47
C SER A 435 11.21 32.30 -8.99
N ASP A 436 12.40 32.24 -9.62
CA ASP A 436 12.55 32.06 -11.07
C ASP A 436 11.94 30.73 -11.55
N THR A 437 12.18 29.64 -10.80
CA THR A 437 11.59 28.32 -11.11
C THR A 437 10.07 28.40 -11.07
N LEU A 438 9.52 29.02 -10.04
CA LEU A 438 8.06 29.12 -9.87
C LEU A 438 7.44 30.10 -10.88
N LEU A 439 8.12 31.20 -11.21
CA LEU A 439 7.65 32.20 -12.18
C LEU A 439 7.61 31.65 -13.61
N SER A 440 8.42 30.63 -13.91
CA SER A 440 8.44 30.03 -15.26
C SER A 440 7.07 29.51 -15.70
N VAL A 441 6.20 29.05 -14.77
CA VAL A 441 4.85 28.54 -15.08
C VAL A 441 3.88 29.63 -15.52
N PHE A 442 4.17 30.90 -15.19
CA PHE A 442 3.34 32.07 -15.52
C PHE A 442 3.73 32.73 -16.85
N GLN A 443 4.86 32.36 -17.47
CA GLN A 443 5.31 32.92 -18.74
C GLN A 443 4.21 32.93 -19.83
N PRO A 444 3.35 31.91 -19.98
CA PRO A 444 2.29 31.90 -20.97
C PRO A 444 1.21 32.96 -20.75
N VAL A 445 1.05 33.50 -19.53
CA VAL A 445 0.00 34.46 -19.16
C VAL A 445 0.52 35.88 -18.96
N ILE A 446 1.84 36.08 -18.79
CA ILE A 446 2.47 37.39 -18.64
C ILE A 446 2.48 38.11 -20.00
N GLY A 447 2.18 39.41 -20.01
CA GLY A 447 2.13 40.29 -21.19
C GLY A 447 0.83 40.17 -22.02
N ARG A 448 -0.15 39.41 -21.53
CA ARG A 448 -1.45 39.22 -22.18
C ARG A 448 -2.59 39.75 -21.30
N TYR A 449 -3.77 39.89 -21.88
CA TYR A 449 -4.99 40.11 -21.07
C TYR A 449 -5.12 38.96 -20.06
N LEU A 450 -5.48 39.31 -18.83
CA LEU A 450 -5.61 38.35 -17.75
C LEU A 450 -6.76 37.39 -18.04
N ASN A 451 -6.44 36.19 -18.53
CA ASN A 451 -7.39 35.10 -18.66
C ASN A 451 -7.42 34.30 -17.36
N LEU A 452 -8.54 34.37 -16.65
CA LEU A 452 -8.67 33.76 -15.32
C LEU A 452 -8.50 32.23 -15.34
N GLN A 453 -8.96 31.54 -16.38
CA GLN A 453 -8.77 30.09 -16.53
C GLN A 453 -7.29 29.73 -16.76
N SER A 454 -6.58 30.56 -17.56
CA SER A 454 -5.15 30.36 -17.82
C SER A 454 -4.30 30.63 -16.58
N LEU A 455 -4.71 31.60 -15.75
CA LEU A 455 -4.07 31.88 -14.46
C LEU A 455 -4.29 30.70 -13.49
N GLU A 456 -5.50 30.16 -13.40
CA GLU A 456 -5.82 29.00 -12.58
C GLU A 456 -4.96 27.78 -12.97
N ARG A 457 -4.82 27.50 -14.27
CA ARG A 457 -3.94 26.43 -14.76
C ARG A 457 -2.45 26.67 -14.43
N ALA A 458 -2.02 27.94 -14.42
CA ALA A 458 -0.65 28.26 -14.02
C ALA A 458 -0.43 28.00 -12.51
N LEU A 459 -1.41 28.33 -11.67
CA LEU A 459 -1.39 28.04 -10.24
C LEU A 459 -1.42 26.54 -9.95
N GLU A 460 -2.21 25.76 -10.69
CA GLU A 460 -2.19 24.28 -10.61
C GLU A 460 -0.80 23.72 -10.96
N ARG A 461 -0.14 24.24 -12.02
CA ARG A 461 1.23 23.85 -12.40
C ARG A 461 2.23 24.22 -11.30
N LEU A 462 2.09 25.39 -10.69
CA LEU A 462 2.93 25.80 -9.56
C LEU A 462 2.80 24.80 -8.41
N LEU A 463 1.58 24.46 -8.01
CA LEU A 463 1.36 23.45 -6.96
C LEU A 463 1.87 22.06 -7.36
N ALA A 464 1.78 21.69 -8.64
CA ALA A 464 2.30 20.43 -9.15
C ALA A 464 3.84 20.31 -8.97
N ILE A 465 4.59 21.41 -9.06
CA ILE A 465 6.03 21.42 -8.74
C ILE A 465 6.27 20.99 -7.29
N TYR A 466 5.53 21.55 -6.35
CA TYR A 466 5.62 21.16 -4.93
C TYR A 466 5.21 19.71 -4.71
N ARG A 467 4.10 19.25 -5.34
CA ARG A 467 3.62 17.86 -5.23
C ARG A 467 4.66 16.87 -5.75
N THR A 468 5.27 17.15 -6.90
CA THR A 468 6.32 16.30 -7.50
C THR A 468 7.55 16.19 -6.59
N ALA A 469 7.89 17.25 -5.87
CA ALA A 469 8.96 17.24 -4.89
C ALA A 469 8.56 16.64 -3.52
N GLY A 470 7.28 16.24 -3.37
CA GLY A 470 6.75 15.59 -2.18
C GLY A 470 6.22 16.51 -1.09
N TYR A 471 6.06 17.80 -1.37
CA TYR A 471 5.49 18.78 -0.42
C TYR A 471 3.97 18.86 -0.61
N SER A 472 3.27 17.88 -0.04
CA SER A 472 1.86 17.61 -0.29
C SER A 472 0.89 18.66 0.29
N LEU A 473 1.27 19.41 1.30
CA LEU A 473 0.42 20.43 1.93
C LEU A 473 0.70 21.85 1.42
N ALA A 474 1.61 22.03 0.45
CA ALA A 474 1.83 23.33 -0.16
C ALA A 474 0.55 23.81 -0.85
N ARG A 475 0.19 25.08 -0.67
CA ARG A 475 -1.04 25.66 -1.20
C ARG A 475 -0.90 27.15 -1.45
N VAL A 476 -1.77 27.67 -2.31
CA VAL A 476 -1.96 29.11 -2.50
C VAL A 476 -2.91 29.59 -1.40
N THR A 477 -2.49 30.56 -0.60
CA THR A 477 -3.29 31.11 0.51
C THR A 477 -4.06 32.37 0.12
N ASP A 478 -3.53 33.15 -0.83
CA ASP A 478 -4.16 34.37 -1.30
C ASP A 478 -3.65 34.74 -2.70
N ILE A 479 -4.48 35.42 -3.48
CA ILE A 479 -4.14 35.97 -4.77
C ILE A 479 -4.71 37.40 -4.83
N GLN A 480 -3.83 38.38 -4.93
CA GLN A 480 -4.20 39.77 -5.05
C GLN A 480 -3.73 40.32 -6.40
N PHE A 481 -4.57 41.10 -7.06
CA PHE A 481 -4.19 41.81 -8.27
C PHE A 481 -4.13 43.32 -7.98
N ASP A 482 -2.96 43.91 -8.22
CA ASP A 482 -2.77 45.34 -8.17
C ASP A 482 -2.98 45.97 -9.57
N PRO A 483 -4.11 46.72 -9.79
CA PRO A 483 -4.39 47.28 -11.10
C PRO A 483 -3.40 48.39 -11.52
N LEU A 484 -2.71 49.04 -10.56
CA LEU A 484 -1.77 50.12 -10.86
C LEU A 484 -0.47 49.61 -11.45
N SER A 485 0.07 48.56 -10.85
CA SER A 485 1.32 47.92 -11.33
C SER A 485 1.02 46.80 -12.33
N ALA A 486 -0.23 46.41 -12.49
CA ALA A 486 -0.65 45.25 -13.29
C ALA A 486 0.06 43.93 -12.84
N THR A 487 0.24 43.78 -11.52
CA THR A 487 0.97 42.67 -10.89
C THR A 487 -0.04 41.79 -10.13
N ALA A 488 0.08 40.46 -10.34
CA ALA A 488 -0.59 39.47 -9.50
C ALA A 488 0.36 39.04 -8.38
N VAL A 489 -0.03 39.21 -7.13
CA VAL A 489 0.70 38.75 -5.94
C VAL A 489 0.10 37.43 -5.50
N VAL A 490 0.89 36.35 -5.55
CA VAL A 490 0.50 35.00 -5.17
C VAL A 490 1.18 34.65 -3.84
N SER A 491 0.39 34.46 -2.78
CA SER A 491 0.87 34.07 -1.46
C SER A 491 0.82 32.57 -1.30
N LEU A 492 1.93 31.95 -0.85
CA LEU A 492 2.08 30.51 -0.66
C LEU A 492 2.29 30.16 0.81
N ASP A 493 1.71 29.04 1.22
CA ASP A 493 2.11 28.27 2.40
C ASP A 493 2.70 26.95 1.92
N GLU A 494 3.95 26.65 2.29
CA GLU A 494 4.65 25.43 1.84
C GLU A 494 4.29 24.18 2.67
N GLY A 495 3.30 24.26 3.54
CA GLY A 495 2.72 23.14 4.29
C GLY A 495 3.54 22.77 5.54
N THR A 496 3.74 23.72 6.44
CA THR A 496 4.34 23.45 7.75
C THR A 496 3.34 22.73 8.66
N ILE A 497 3.77 21.66 9.33
CA ILE A 497 2.98 20.95 10.36
C ILE A 497 2.90 21.85 11.60
N TYR A 498 1.71 22.25 11.99
CA TYR A 498 1.50 23.04 13.21
C TYR A 498 1.50 22.15 14.44
N ARG A 499 0.69 21.09 14.44
CA ARG A 499 0.52 20.12 15.53
C ARG A 499 0.31 18.71 14.95
N ILE A 500 0.73 17.72 15.73
CA ILE A 500 0.48 16.32 15.41
C ILE A 500 -0.39 15.70 16.50
N ASP A 501 -1.56 15.22 16.11
CA ASP A 501 -2.49 14.53 17.01
C ASP A 501 -2.43 13.02 16.77
N ILE A 502 -2.59 12.23 17.83
CA ILE A 502 -2.68 10.77 17.77
C ILE A 502 -4.08 10.35 18.19
N SER A 503 -4.74 9.53 17.38
CA SER A 503 -6.09 9.04 17.67
C SER A 503 -6.25 7.54 17.45
N GLY A 504 -7.24 6.92 18.13
CA GLY A 504 -7.61 5.51 17.93
C GLY A 504 -6.78 4.49 18.72
N LYS A 505 -5.76 4.91 19.48
CA LYS A 505 -5.02 4.03 20.38
C LYS A 505 -5.87 3.61 21.59
N LYS A 506 -5.65 2.38 22.08
CA LYS A 506 -6.31 1.83 23.28
C LYS A 506 -5.30 1.53 24.40
N LYS A 507 -4.27 0.74 24.11
CA LYS A 507 -3.28 0.18 25.06
C LYS A 507 -1.91 0.83 24.90
N SER A 508 -1.49 1.13 23.67
CA SER A 508 -0.14 1.63 23.37
C SER A 508 0.08 3.04 23.91
N ARG A 509 1.25 3.30 24.46
CA ARG A 509 1.67 4.62 24.94
C ARG A 509 2.08 5.50 23.76
N ASP A 510 1.85 6.82 23.86
CA ASP A 510 2.11 7.78 22.78
C ASP A 510 3.55 7.74 22.26
N TRP A 511 4.52 7.59 23.14
CA TRP A 511 5.92 7.58 22.76
C TRP A 511 6.29 6.43 21.80
N ILE A 512 5.51 5.31 21.76
CA ILE A 512 5.69 4.22 20.80
C ILE A 512 5.35 4.70 19.38
N ILE A 513 4.32 5.53 19.26
CA ILE A 513 3.92 6.10 17.97
C ILE A 513 4.92 7.19 17.59
N TRP A 514 5.22 8.11 18.50
CA TRP A 514 6.14 9.22 18.25
C TRP A 514 7.53 8.77 17.76
N ARG A 515 8.09 7.71 18.35
CA ARG A 515 9.42 7.21 17.96
C ARG A 515 9.51 6.68 16.53
N GLU A 516 8.37 6.29 15.94
CA GLU A 516 8.32 5.75 14.59
C GLU A 516 8.08 6.83 13.52
N LEU A 517 7.73 8.07 13.95
CA LEU A 517 7.45 9.17 13.02
C LEU A 517 8.74 9.94 12.68
N PRO A 518 9.16 9.97 11.40
CA PRO A 518 10.32 10.75 10.97
C PRO A 518 10.01 12.24 10.74
N PHE A 519 8.79 12.70 10.98
CA PHE A 519 8.36 14.09 10.91
C PHE A 519 7.96 14.62 12.28
N LYS A 520 8.05 15.95 12.45
CA LYS A 520 7.83 16.62 13.74
C LYS A 520 6.97 17.87 13.55
N GLU A 521 6.39 18.35 14.63
CA GLU A 521 5.77 19.66 14.67
C GLU A 521 6.75 20.75 14.22
N ARG A 522 6.25 21.76 13.55
CA ARG A 522 7.01 22.88 12.97
C ARG A 522 8.01 22.48 11.86
N SER A 523 7.93 21.24 11.35
CA SER A 523 8.65 20.82 10.17
C SER A 523 7.76 20.86 8.93
N LEU A 524 8.36 20.89 7.76
CA LEU A 524 7.63 20.80 6.49
C LEU A 524 7.03 19.39 6.32
N PHE A 525 5.78 19.32 5.87
CA PHE A 525 5.13 18.06 5.58
C PHE A 525 5.68 17.49 4.27
N LYS A 526 6.36 16.36 4.36
CA LYS A 526 6.93 15.66 3.22
C LYS A 526 6.36 14.24 3.12
N ILE A 527 5.76 13.91 1.99
CA ILE A 527 5.07 12.63 1.77
C ILE A 527 5.98 11.41 1.98
N SER A 528 7.27 11.49 1.62
CA SER A 528 8.24 10.42 1.85
C SER A 528 8.44 10.12 3.34
N ASN A 529 8.39 11.15 4.20
CA ASN A 529 8.47 10.98 5.65
C ASN A 529 7.20 10.34 6.19
N VAL A 530 6.04 10.72 5.65
CA VAL A 530 4.76 10.11 6.03
C VAL A 530 4.74 8.63 5.63
N ALA A 531 5.13 8.29 4.41
CA ALA A 531 5.23 6.91 3.94
C ALA A 531 6.17 6.08 4.84
N LYS A 532 7.34 6.63 5.19
CA LYS A 532 8.28 5.99 6.12
C LYS A 532 7.68 5.83 7.52
N GLY A 533 6.96 6.83 8.04
CA GLY A 533 6.28 6.77 9.33
C GLY A 533 5.20 5.69 9.38
N ILE A 534 4.34 5.61 8.36
CA ILE A 534 3.33 4.55 8.25
C ILE A 534 4.00 3.17 8.17
N SER A 535 5.04 3.01 7.35
CA SER A 535 5.78 1.75 7.23
C SER A 535 6.47 1.36 8.55
N ASN A 536 7.05 2.33 9.28
CA ASN A 536 7.65 2.08 10.58
C ASN A 536 6.62 1.60 11.60
N LEU A 537 5.50 2.31 11.72
CA LEU A 537 4.41 1.94 12.63
C LEU A 537 3.82 0.56 12.28
N TYR A 538 3.57 0.28 11.00
CA TYR A 538 3.07 -1.01 10.56
C TYR A 538 4.06 -2.14 10.85
N GLY A 539 5.36 -1.87 10.67
CA GLY A 539 6.44 -2.81 11.01
C GLY A 539 6.59 -3.10 12.50
N THR A 540 5.98 -2.32 13.42
CA THR A 540 5.93 -2.68 14.84
C THR A 540 5.04 -3.89 15.13
N ASN A 541 4.14 -4.24 14.20
CA ASN A 541 3.12 -5.29 14.33
C ASN A 541 2.07 -5.03 15.44
N LEU A 542 2.04 -3.82 16.01
CA LEU A 542 1.09 -3.40 17.05
C LEU A 542 -0.21 -2.82 16.46
N PHE A 543 -0.19 -2.41 15.19
CA PHE A 543 -1.29 -1.73 14.53
C PHE A 543 -1.73 -2.48 13.28
N GLU A 544 -3.04 -2.64 13.12
CA GLU A 544 -3.63 -3.25 11.93
C GLU A 544 -4.06 -2.24 10.87
N GLN A 545 -4.27 -0.96 11.29
CA GLN A 545 -4.57 0.14 10.39
C GLN A 545 -3.88 1.41 10.86
N ILE A 546 -3.25 2.11 9.91
CA ILE A 546 -2.55 3.37 10.15
C ILE A 546 -2.89 4.29 8.99
N LEU A 547 -3.42 5.49 9.31
CA LEU A 547 -3.70 6.56 8.35
C LEU A 547 -3.10 7.86 8.88
N VAL A 548 -2.61 8.69 7.98
CA VAL A 548 -2.15 10.04 8.30
C VAL A 548 -3.02 11.02 7.53
N THR A 549 -3.73 11.86 8.25
CA THR A 549 -4.63 12.87 7.67
C THR A 549 -4.12 14.26 8.03
N SER A 550 -4.44 15.25 7.22
CA SER A 550 -4.15 16.65 7.52
C SER A 550 -5.41 17.48 7.35
N GLN A 551 -5.70 18.32 8.32
CA GLN A 551 -6.84 19.23 8.34
C GLN A 551 -6.41 20.62 8.79
N HIS A 552 -7.20 21.65 8.49
CA HIS A 552 -6.97 23.01 8.95
C HIS A 552 -7.78 23.28 10.22
N GLU A 553 -7.17 23.90 11.23
CA GLU A 553 -7.83 24.19 12.51
C GLU A 553 -8.67 25.48 12.47
N ASP A 554 -8.35 26.40 11.57
CA ASP A 554 -8.99 27.73 11.50
C ASP A 554 -9.58 28.05 10.14
N SER A 555 -10.51 28.99 10.11
CA SER A 555 -11.13 29.49 8.87
C SER A 555 -10.15 30.20 7.93
N THR A 556 -8.94 30.56 8.41
CA THR A 556 -7.86 31.16 7.61
C THR A 556 -7.01 30.10 6.92
N GLY A 557 -7.20 28.83 7.31
CA GLY A 557 -6.48 27.70 6.76
C GLY A 557 -4.97 27.70 7.01
N LYS A 558 -4.46 28.46 7.98
CA LYS A 558 -3.02 28.62 8.22
C LYS A 558 -2.41 27.55 9.13
N LEU A 559 -3.24 26.87 9.93
CA LEU A 559 -2.76 25.93 10.92
C LEU A 559 -3.05 24.49 10.48
N ASN A 560 -2.02 23.79 9.94
CA ASN A 560 -2.13 22.41 9.50
C ASN A 560 -1.98 21.46 10.70
N ILE A 561 -3.06 20.77 11.08
CA ILE A 561 -3.02 19.70 12.06
C ILE A 561 -2.88 18.37 11.31
N THR A 562 -1.82 17.65 11.62
CA THR A 562 -1.60 16.30 11.09
C THR A 562 -2.06 15.28 12.13
N THR A 563 -3.02 14.44 11.79
CA THR A 563 -3.53 13.41 12.70
C THR A 563 -3.04 12.03 12.25
N VAL A 564 -2.37 11.32 13.16
CA VAL A 564 -1.99 9.92 12.97
C VAL A 564 -3.09 9.06 13.59
N LYS A 565 -3.96 8.51 12.75
CA LYS A 565 -5.03 7.61 13.17
C LYS A 565 -4.53 6.18 13.15
N VAL A 566 -4.62 5.49 14.30
CA VAL A 566 -4.21 4.10 14.42
C VAL A 566 -5.36 3.21 14.90
N ARG A 567 -5.39 1.97 14.45
CA ARG A 567 -6.22 0.91 15.03
C ARG A 567 -5.28 -0.17 15.53
N GLU A 568 -5.30 -0.40 16.85
CA GLU A 568 -4.42 -1.39 17.47
C GLU A 568 -4.86 -2.81 17.13
N ARG A 569 -3.87 -3.68 16.96
CA ARG A 569 -4.05 -5.13 16.87
C ARG A 569 -4.12 -5.70 18.28
N SER A 570 -4.92 -6.74 18.48
CA SER A 570 -4.88 -7.50 19.75
C SER A 570 -3.50 -8.12 19.92
N THR A 571 -2.85 -7.82 21.07
CA THR A 571 -1.44 -8.16 21.33
C THR A 571 -1.27 -9.45 22.15
N GLU A 572 -2.33 -9.92 22.79
CA GLU A 572 -2.36 -11.19 23.49
C GLU A 572 -2.61 -12.30 22.48
N LEU A 573 -1.76 -13.32 22.46
CA LEU A 573 -1.84 -14.37 21.44
C LEU A 573 -1.29 -15.71 21.91
N ILE A 574 -1.76 -16.75 21.23
CA ILE A 574 -1.21 -18.11 21.31
C ILE A 574 -0.76 -18.51 19.90
N ARG A 575 0.50 -18.91 19.78
CA ARG A 575 1.06 -19.47 18.55
C ARG A 575 1.19 -20.97 18.69
N PHE A 576 0.78 -21.68 17.65
CA PHE A 576 0.98 -23.11 17.53
C PHE A 576 1.99 -23.39 16.44
N GLY A 577 2.94 -24.26 16.74
CA GLY A 577 3.93 -24.77 15.81
C GLY A 577 3.91 -26.29 15.80
N LEU A 578 4.26 -26.88 14.68
CA LEU A 578 4.44 -28.30 14.51
C LEU A 578 5.60 -28.56 13.55
N ARG A 579 6.50 -29.45 13.95
CA ARG A 579 7.50 -30.00 13.06
C ARG A 579 7.49 -31.51 13.16
N VAL A 580 7.64 -32.16 12.03
CA VAL A 580 7.80 -33.59 11.95
C VAL A 580 9.04 -33.87 11.11
N ASP A 581 9.99 -34.58 11.62
CA ASP A 581 11.19 -35.04 10.88
C ASP A 581 11.65 -36.42 11.36
N ASN A 582 12.46 -37.06 10.54
CA ASN A 582 12.97 -38.40 10.86
C ASN A 582 14.15 -38.46 11.83
N GLU A 583 14.63 -37.30 12.31
CA GLU A 583 15.69 -37.21 13.32
C GLU A 583 15.11 -37.05 14.75
N ARG A 584 14.07 -36.24 14.90
CA ARG A 584 13.49 -35.87 16.18
C ARG A 584 12.00 -36.22 16.35
N ASN A 585 11.40 -36.87 15.35
CA ASN A 585 9.99 -37.24 15.31
C ASN A 585 9.03 -36.04 15.31
N ILE A 586 7.89 -36.15 16.00
CA ILE A 586 6.87 -35.13 16.09
C ILE A 586 7.23 -34.16 17.20
N GLN A 587 7.22 -32.87 16.85
CA GLN A 587 7.61 -31.76 17.74
C GLN A 587 6.51 -30.67 17.70
N PRO A 588 5.45 -30.77 18.53
CA PRO A 588 4.52 -29.66 18.72
C PRO A 588 5.13 -28.54 19.55
N SER A 589 4.63 -27.31 19.37
CA SER A 589 4.98 -26.17 20.23
C SER A 589 3.80 -25.24 20.45
N ILE A 590 3.77 -24.64 21.63
CA ILE A 590 2.83 -23.60 22.02
C ILE A 590 3.64 -22.43 22.58
N ASP A 591 3.36 -21.22 22.11
CA ASP A 591 3.93 -19.97 22.59
C ASP A 591 2.79 -19.02 22.98
N ILE A 592 2.65 -18.73 24.27
CA ILE A 592 1.65 -17.80 24.83
C ILE A 592 2.38 -16.48 25.10
N ARG A 593 1.88 -15.39 24.51
CA ARG A 593 2.61 -14.12 24.53
C ARG A 593 1.69 -12.91 24.56
N ASP A 594 2.11 -11.86 25.28
CA ASP A 594 1.63 -10.49 25.10
C ASP A 594 2.73 -9.68 24.38
N GLU A 595 2.44 -9.21 23.16
CA GLU A 595 3.39 -8.44 22.32
C GLU A 595 3.47 -6.95 22.71
N ASN A 596 2.62 -6.49 23.64
CA ASN A 596 2.59 -5.09 24.08
C ASN A 596 2.30 -4.94 25.57
N LEU A 597 3.14 -5.56 26.38
CA LEU A 597 3.01 -5.55 27.85
C LEU A 597 2.93 -4.13 28.40
N PHE A 598 1.87 -3.82 29.14
CA PHE A 598 1.57 -2.49 29.72
C PHE A 598 1.58 -1.34 28.69
N GLY A 599 1.37 -1.64 27.41
CA GLY A 599 1.40 -0.66 26.33
C GLY A 599 2.79 -0.09 26.03
N ALA A 600 3.85 -0.75 26.48
CA ALA A 600 5.23 -0.29 26.38
C ALA A 600 5.98 -0.86 25.16
N GLY A 601 5.34 -1.66 24.29
CA GLY A 601 6.00 -2.35 23.18
C GLY A 601 7.04 -3.37 23.64
N ALA A 602 6.93 -3.85 24.88
CA ALA A 602 7.68 -4.97 25.41
C ALA A 602 6.85 -6.24 25.26
N GLU A 603 7.51 -7.37 25.05
CA GLU A 603 6.90 -8.68 24.90
C GLU A 603 7.21 -9.55 26.11
N LEU A 604 6.17 -10.20 26.66
CA LEU A 604 6.33 -11.27 27.65
C LEU A 604 5.77 -12.56 27.07
N GLY A 605 6.59 -13.61 26.99
CA GLY A 605 6.21 -14.87 26.38
C GLY A 605 6.63 -16.08 27.19
N LEU A 606 5.85 -17.14 27.09
CA LEU A 606 6.12 -18.49 27.58
C LEU A 606 5.98 -19.47 26.43
N GLN A 607 7.05 -20.19 26.11
CA GLN A 607 7.08 -21.19 25.04
C GLN A 607 7.36 -22.59 25.63
N ILE A 608 6.55 -23.54 25.21
CA ILE A 608 6.75 -24.96 25.49
C ILE A 608 6.73 -25.68 24.13
N GLY A 609 7.71 -26.53 23.87
CA GLY A 609 7.74 -27.27 22.61
C GLY A 609 8.70 -28.45 22.66
N GLY A 610 8.62 -29.31 21.65
CA GLY A 610 9.46 -30.49 21.48
C GLY A 610 8.69 -31.79 21.51
N GLY A 611 9.39 -32.90 21.45
CA GLY A 611 8.85 -34.23 21.39
C GLY A 611 9.62 -35.20 22.33
N THR A 612 9.71 -36.43 21.87
CA THR A 612 10.36 -37.51 22.67
C THR A 612 11.87 -37.30 22.83
N ARG A 613 12.53 -36.69 21.86
CA ARG A 613 13.99 -36.52 21.78
C ARG A 613 14.51 -35.12 22.06
N ASN A 614 13.61 -34.13 22.13
CA ASN A 614 13.94 -32.74 22.48
C ASN A 614 12.77 -32.09 23.20
N GLN A 615 13.05 -31.28 24.22
CA GLN A 615 12.06 -30.49 24.91
C GLN A 615 12.64 -29.10 25.16
N THR A 616 11.79 -28.08 25.05
CA THR A 616 12.12 -26.68 25.23
C THR A 616 11.09 -26.02 26.14
N TYR A 617 11.53 -25.43 27.21
CA TYR A 617 10.74 -24.58 28.11
C TYR A 617 11.45 -23.24 28.15
N LEU A 618 10.79 -22.18 27.75
CA LEU A 618 11.39 -20.85 27.61
C LEU A 618 10.43 -19.78 28.15
N GLY A 619 10.83 -19.01 29.12
CA GLY A 619 10.23 -17.74 29.51
C GLY A 619 11.06 -16.57 29.02
N GLU A 620 10.45 -15.59 28.37
CA GLU A 620 11.17 -14.46 27.77
C GLU A 620 10.44 -13.14 28.04
N LEU A 621 11.20 -12.15 28.49
CA LEU A 621 10.79 -10.74 28.51
C LEU A 621 11.74 -9.98 27.60
N LYS A 622 11.22 -9.34 26.54
CA LYS A 622 12.06 -8.59 25.60
C LYS A 622 11.43 -7.29 25.14
N ALA A 623 12.28 -6.35 24.73
CA ALA A 623 11.86 -5.15 24.01
C ALA A 623 12.72 -5.00 22.75
N ILE A 624 12.04 -4.93 21.60
CA ILE A 624 12.68 -4.77 20.28
C ILE A 624 13.29 -3.38 20.15
N ARG A 625 12.72 -2.38 20.86
CA ARG A 625 13.22 -1.01 20.94
C ARG A 625 12.95 -0.43 22.33
N ILE A 626 13.98 0.14 22.93
CA ILE A 626 13.90 0.83 24.24
C ILE A 626 13.75 2.33 23.99
N PHE A 627 12.65 2.92 24.48
CA PHE A 627 12.31 4.34 24.29
C PHE A 627 12.45 4.79 22.80
N ASN A 628 13.12 5.90 22.55
CA ASN A 628 13.40 6.45 21.21
C ASN A 628 14.69 5.93 20.57
N SER A 629 15.31 4.90 21.14
CA SER A 629 16.56 4.33 20.61
C SER A 629 16.29 3.10 19.76
N TYR A 630 17.27 2.65 19.00
CA TYR A 630 17.29 1.32 18.36
C TYR A 630 17.86 0.23 19.29
N MET A 631 18.00 0.53 20.57
CA MET A 631 18.53 -0.41 21.56
C MET A 631 17.46 -1.45 21.90
N THR A 632 17.89 -2.70 22.08
CA THR A 632 17.06 -3.84 22.44
C THR A 632 17.48 -4.40 23.78
N PHE A 633 16.55 -5.06 24.45
CA PHE A 633 16.91 -5.86 25.60
C PHE A 633 16.09 -7.16 25.63
N SER A 634 16.66 -8.21 26.22
CA SER A 634 15.94 -9.48 26.45
C SER A 634 16.45 -10.16 27.69
N ILE A 635 15.53 -10.69 28.49
CA ILE A 635 15.81 -11.58 29.63
C ILE A 635 15.13 -12.91 29.33
N LYS A 636 15.87 -14.01 29.47
CA LYS A 636 15.37 -15.37 29.21
C LYS A 636 15.66 -16.26 30.40
N GLY A 637 14.72 -17.14 30.73
CA GLY A 637 14.90 -18.28 31.59
C GLY A 637 14.47 -19.54 30.83
N TYR A 638 15.27 -20.57 30.81
CA TYR A 638 15.02 -21.73 29.99
C TYR A 638 15.50 -23.05 30.58
N SER A 639 14.82 -24.13 30.14
CA SER A 639 15.26 -25.52 30.31
C SER A 639 15.17 -26.21 28.94
N LEU A 640 16.29 -26.75 28.50
CA LEU A 640 16.43 -27.43 27.22
C LEU A 640 16.89 -28.85 27.46
N ILE A 641 16.16 -29.83 26.90
CA ILE A 641 16.51 -31.25 26.96
C ILE A 641 16.67 -31.73 25.54
N ARG A 642 17.75 -32.45 25.26
CA ARG A 642 18.05 -32.99 23.96
C ARG A 642 18.75 -34.36 24.03
N ASP A 643 18.25 -35.30 23.26
CA ASP A 643 18.91 -36.60 23.06
C ASP A 643 19.77 -36.55 21.79
N VAL A 644 21.02 -36.91 21.91
CA VAL A 644 22.02 -36.87 20.84
C VAL A 644 22.52 -38.28 20.55
N ASN A 645 22.34 -38.67 19.30
CA ASN A 645 22.91 -39.93 18.79
C ASN A 645 24.40 -39.78 18.47
N VAL A 646 25.17 -40.79 18.77
CA VAL A 646 26.58 -40.91 18.41
C VAL A 646 26.70 -41.95 17.32
N TYR A 647 27.36 -41.60 16.23
CA TYR A 647 27.57 -42.46 15.09
C TYR A 647 29.07 -42.71 14.87
N ASP A 648 29.41 -43.88 14.37
CA ASP A 648 30.76 -44.24 13.93
C ASP A 648 30.70 -44.79 12.50
N ASP A 649 31.72 -44.47 11.70
CA ASP A 649 31.86 -44.97 10.34
C ASP A 649 32.73 -46.23 10.36
N VAL A 650 32.11 -47.39 10.11
CA VAL A 650 32.78 -48.71 10.12
C VAL A 650 33.09 -49.17 8.69
N PRO A 651 34.22 -49.85 8.45
CA PRO A 651 34.53 -50.40 7.13
C PRO A 651 33.48 -51.44 6.70
N SER A 652 33.01 -51.32 5.46
CA SER A 652 32.12 -52.34 4.83
C SER A 652 32.96 -53.48 4.23
N SER A 653 32.31 -54.59 3.90
CA SER A 653 32.92 -55.71 3.13
C SER A 653 33.35 -55.23 1.74
N ASP A 654 32.76 -54.21 1.15
CA ASP A 654 33.21 -53.56 -0.06
C ASP A 654 34.14 -52.41 0.31
N PRO A 655 35.41 -52.40 -0.11
CA PRO A 655 36.38 -51.37 0.23
C PRO A 655 36.05 -49.99 -0.30
N ASP A 656 35.13 -49.88 -1.28
CA ASP A 656 34.62 -48.61 -1.82
C ASP A 656 33.49 -48.03 -0.99
N LEU A 657 33.02 -48.77 0.04
CA LEU A 657 31.92 -48.40 0.90
C LEU A 657 32.30 -48.38 2.37
N PHE A 658 31.63 -47.52 3.14
CA PHE A 658 31.63 -47.61 4.61
C PHE A 658 30.17 -47.58 5.11
N GLU A 659 29.94 -48.24 6.25
CA GLU A 659 28.66 -48.26 6.91
C GLU A 659 28.69 -47.30 8.11
N ARG A 660 27.52 -46.76 8.46
CA ARG A 660 27.38 -45.82 9.58
C ARG A 660 26.49 -46.43 10.64
N GLU A 661 27.10 -46.74 11.78
CA GLU A 661 26.41 -47.37 12.89
C GLU A 661 26.18 -46.41 14.03
N LYS A 662 25.02 -46.52 14.69
CA LYS A 662 24.75 -45.81 15.95
C LYS A 662 25.44 -46.58 17.09
N VAL A 663 26.46 -45.96 17.66
CA VAL A 663 27.28 -46.59 18.73
C VAL A 663 26.87 -46.12 20.13
N GLY A 664 26.14 -45.03 20.24
CA GLY A 664 25.73 -44.53 21.55
C GLY A 664 24.63 -43.46 21.46
N GLU A 665 24.13 -43.08 22.66
CA GLU A 665 23.17 -42.00 22.82
C GLU A 665 23.34 -41.37 24.20
N TYR A 666 23.36 -40.04 24.26
CA TYR A 666 23.41 -39.30 25.52
C TYR A 666 22.41 -38.16 25.52
N ARG A 667 22.01 -37.73 26.75
CA ARG A 667 21.10 -36.65 26.99
C ARG A 667 21.86 -35.41 27.46
N GLU A 668 21.58 -34.30 26.84
CA GLU A 668 22.00 -32.96 27.28
C GLU A 668 20.81 -32.27 27.96
N VAL A 669 20.96 -31.89 29.22
CA VAL A 669 20.01 -31.04 29.95
C VAL A 669 20.70 -29.72 30.24
N ARG A 670 20.12 -28.61 29.77
CA ARG A 670 20.62 -27.25 30.00
C ARG A 670 19.59 -26.46 30.73
N ASN A 671 19.89 -25.98 31.91
CA ASN A 671 19.04 -25.06 32.68
C ASN A 671 19.80 -23.77 32.85
N GLY A 672 19.14 -22.64 32.56
CA GLY A 672 19.84 -21.37 32.67
C GLY A 672 18.97 -20.16 32.46
N GLY A 673 19.65 -19.04 32.52
CA GLY A 673 19.09 -17.75 32.19
C GLY A 673 20.11 -16.89 31.46
N SER A 674 19.60 -15.97 30.67
CA SER A 674 20.42 -14.97 29.99
C SER A 674 19.78 -13.60 30.03
N ALA A 675 20.64 -12.57 30.01
CA ALA A 675 20.25 -11.19 29.82
C ALA A 675 21.06 -10.62 28.66
N SER A 676 20.39 -10.10 27.67
CA SER A 676 21.02 -9.49 26.51
C SER A 676 20.65 -8.04 26.35
N PHE A 677 21.61 -7.26 25.87
CA PHE A 677 21.45 -5.88 25.49
C PHE A 677 22.06 -5.68 24.09
N GLY A 678 21.40 -4.90 23.24
CA GLY A 678 21.85 -4.79 21.87
C GLY A 678 21.29 -3.58 21.13
N ALA A 679 21.53 -3.55 19.83
CA ALA A 679 20.99 -2.55 18.93
C ALA A 679 20.50 -3.20 17.64
N GLN A 680 19.37 -2.72 17.12
CA GLN A 680 18.88 -3.07 15.79
C GLN A 680 19.72 -2.37 14.72
N LEU A 681 20.14 -3.11 13.73
CA LEU A 681 20.71 -2.57 12.48
C LEU A 681 19.56 -2.28 11.52
N GLU A 682 18.72 -1.29 11.86
CA GLU A 682 17.45 -1.03 11.20
C GLU A 682 16.60 -2.32 11.10
N ARG A 683 16.26 -2.74 9.88
CA ARG A 683 15.48 -3.97 9.60
C ARG A 683 16.34 -5.10 9.03
N LEU A 684 17.65 -4.86 8.94
CA LEU A 684 18.60 -5.82 8.40
C LEU A 684 18.95 -6.90 9.40
N GLY A 685 19.09 -6.54 10.70
CA GLY A 685 19.54 -7.45 11.73
C GLY A 685 19.72 -6.82 13.08
N SER A 686 20.53 -7.44 13.94
CA SER A 686 20.83 -6.95 15.28
C SER A 686 22.27 -7.28 15.70
N VAL A 687 22.80 -6.45 16.58
CA VAL A 687 24.06 -6.69 17.34
C VAL A 687 23.70 -6.77 18.80
N THR A 688 24.21 -7.79 19.50
CA THR A 688 23.85 -8.07 20.90
C THR A 688 25.07 -8.43 21.74
N ILE A 689 25.04 -8.03 22.99
CA ILE A 689 25.90 -8.54 24.06
C ILE A 689 24.99 -9.29 25.03
N GLU A 690 25.28 -10.55 25.30
CA GLU A 690 24.50 -11.43 26.15
C GLU A 690 25.34 -12.01 27.26
N GLY A 691 24.89 -11.85 28.51
CA GLY A 691 25.42 -12.60 29.67
C GLY A 691 24.55 -13.85 29.88
N ARG A 692 25.19 -15.02 30.01
CA ARG A 692 24.55 -16.32 30.24
C ARG A 692 25.02 -16.93 31.52
N LEU A 693 24.09 -17.54 32.28
CA LEU A 693 24.34 -18.36 33.45
C LEU A 693 23.68 -19.72 33.24
N GLU A 694 24.45 -20.78 33.12
CA GLU A 694 23.93 -22.09 32.76
C GLU A 694 24.51 -23.22 33.58
N ARG A 695 23.67 -24.22 33.86
CA ARG A 695 24.04 -25.54 34.38
C ARG A 695 23.76 -26.57 33.32
N HIS A 696 24.78 -27.33 32.93
CA HIS A 696 24.69 -28.41 31.98
C HIS A 696 24.85 -29.75 32.69
N ASN A 697 23.99 -30.70 32.35
CA ASN A 697 24.10 -32.09 32.76
C ASN A 697 24.07 -32.96 31.49
N VAL A 698 25.14 -33.68 31.22
CA VAL A 698 25.31 -34.50 30.02
C VAL A 698 25.55 -35.94 30.48
N TYR A 699 24.64 -36.85 30.19
CA TYR A 699 24.71 -38.22 30.69
C TYR A 699 24.25 -39.26 29.65
N ASN A 700 24.86 -40.43 29.75
CA ASN A 700 24.55 -41.59 28.93
C ASN A 700 23.15 -42.13 29.29
N ILE A 701 22.28 -42.29 28.28
CA ILE A 701 20.89 -42.71 28.50
C ILE A 701 20.78 -44.20 28.87
N TYR A 702 21.57 -45.05 28.26
CA TYR A 702 21.44 -46.51 28.36
C TYR A 702 22.53 -47.16 29.23
N ASN A 703 23.45 -46.38 29.78
CA ASN A 703 24.61 -46.88 30.55
C ASN A 703 25.52 -47.87 29.78
N GLN A 704 25.44 -47.91 28.45
CA GLN A 704 26.34 -48.68 27.61
C GLN A 704 27.56 -47.84 27.26
N PRO A 705 28.78 -48.35 27.46
CA PRO A 705 29.99 -47.59 27.15
C PRO A 705 30.11 -47.35 25.66
N PHE A 706 30.40 -46.12 25.26
CA PHE A 706 30.70 -45.72 23.87
C PHE A 706 31.81 -44.68 23.86
N THR A 707 32.43 -44.47 22.75
CA THR A 707 33.50 -43.47 22.55
C THR A 707 33.01 -42.32 21.69
N ILE A 708 33.55 -41.10 21.92
CA ILE A 708 33.44 -39.94 21.05
C ILE A 708 34.85 -39.43 20.79
N ASN A 709 35.26 -39.33 19.53
CA ASN A 709 36.63 -38.96 19.14
C ASN A 709 37.68 -39.75 19.90
N ASP A 710 37.56 -41.10 19.89
CA ASP A 710 38.45 -42.08 20.54
C ASP A 710 38.53 -41.94 22.09
N GLN A 711 37.70 -41.17 22.74
CA GLN A 711 37.62 -41.04 24.18
C GLN A 711 36.34 -41.66 24.74
N LEU A 712 36.50 -42.47 25.81
CA LEU A 712 35.35 -43.06 26.51
C LEU A 712 34.45 -41.96 27.05
N PHE A 713 33.17 -42.03 26.70
CA PHE A 713 32.20 -41.09 27.19
C PHE A 713 31.95 -41.26 28.68
N THR A 714 32.01 -40.16 29.44
CA THR A 714 31.67 -40.09 30.86
C THR A 714 30.60 -39.03 31.09
N ASN A 715 29.72 -39.30 32.07
CA ASN A 715 28.74 -38.32 32.50
C ASN A 715 29.42 -37.04 33.00
N GLN A 716 28.92 -35.91 32.60
CA GLN A 716 29.50 -34.59 32.93
C GLN A 716 28.43 -33.66 33.50
N GLU A 717 28.77 -32.97 34.55
CA GLU A 717 27.95 -31.88 35.12
C GLU A 717 28.87 -30.67 35.36
N TYR A 718 28.49 -29.55 34.84
CA TYR A 718 29.23 -28.30 34.97
C TYR A 718 28.36 -27.08 34.91
N ASN A 719 28.80 -25.99 35.49
CA ASN A 719 28.21 -24.66 35.42
C ASN A 719 29.16 -23.75 34.67
N PHE A 720 28.63 -22.76 33.97
CA PHE A 720 29.42 -21.64 33.48
C PHE A 720 28.68 -20.34 33.46
N SER A 721 29.43 -19.23 33.50
CA SER A 721 28.98 -17.90 33.19
C SER A 721 29.76 -17.41 31.97
N SER A 722 29.07 -16.95 30.95
CA SER A 722 29.71 -16.48 29.72
C SER A 722 29.18 -15.11 29.31
N ILE A 723 30.02 -14.41 28.56
CA ILE A 723 29.62 -13.23 27.80
C ILE A 723 29.75 -13.57 26.34
N ARG A 724 28.64 -13.39 25.60
CA ARG A 724 28.54 -13.59 24.16
C ARG A 724 28.33 -12.27 23.46
N PHE A 725 29.14 -11.95 22.46
CA PHE A 725 28.89 -10.94 21.46
C PHE A 725 28.32 -11.61 20.22
N GLY A 726 27.19 -11.11 19.70
CA GLY A 726 26.53 -11.69 18.53
C GLY A 726 26.09 -10.65 17.52
N THR A 727 26.14 -11.02 16.25
CA THR A 727 25.56 -10.25 15.14
C THR A 727 24.77 -11.19 14.26
N ASN A 728 23.51 -10.84 14.02
CA ASN A 728 22.64 -11.59 13.14
C ASN A 728 22.06 -10.63 12.09
N VAL A 729 22.25 -10.94 10.80
CA VAL A 729 21.68 -10.22 9.66
C VAL A 729 20.82 -11.18 8.87
N ASP A 730 19.61 -10.76 8.50
CA ASP A 730 18.70 -11.55 7.68
C ASP A 730 17.89 -10.61 6.77
N THR A 731 18.24 -10.64 5.49
CA THR A 731 17.59 -9.85 4.43
C THR A 731 16.83 -10.70 3.41
N GLN A 732 16.57 -11.98 3.74
CA GLN A 732 15.81 -12.88 2.86
C GLN A 732 14.43 -12.30 2.52
N ASP A 733 14.05 -12.44 1.26
CA ASP A 733 12.78 -11.93 0.72
C ASP A 733 11.57 -12.68 1.27
N LYS A 734 11.67 -13.99 1.42
CA LYS A 734 10.59 -14.89 1.89
C LYS A 734 11.15 -16.13 2.59
N LEU A 735 10.31 -16.82 3.34
CA LEU A 735 10.49 -18.19 3.80
C LEU A 735 9.17 -18.96 3.55
N PRO A 736 9.21 -20.25 3.30
CA PRO A 736 10.39 -21.03 2.94
C PRO A 736 10.89 -20.70 1.52
N TYR A 737 11.99 -21.25 1.10
CA TYR A 737 12.57 -21.16 -0.26
C TYR A 737 12.87 -19.71 -0.70
N PRO A 738 13.82 -19.03 -0.04
CA PRO A 738 14.24 -17.68 -0.43
C PRO A 738 14.73 -17.62 -1.87
N THR A 739 14.52 -16.47 -2.52
CA THR A 739 14.98 -16.22 -3.88
C THR A 739 16.04 -15.13 -3.97
N ASP A 740 16.11 -14.29 -2.93
CA ASP A 740 17.08 -13.21 -2.81
C ASP A 740 17.35 -12.87 -1.35
N GLY A 741 18.54 -12.36 -1.06
CA GLY A 741 18.93 -11.89 0.26
C GLY A 741 20.18 -12.55 0.81
N VAL A 742 20.55 -12.12 2.01
CA VAL A 742 21.77 -12.56 2.71
C VAL A 742 21.41 -12.89 4.16
N VAL A 743 22.02 -13.96 4.69
CA VAL A 743 22.03 -14.28 6.12
C VAL A 743 23.47 -14.31 6.62
N ILE A 744 23.76 -13.56 7.69
CA ILE A 744 25.05 -13.54 8.34
C ILE A 744 24.83 -13.81 9.82
N ASN A 745 25.53 -14.78 10.37
CA ASN A 745 25.59 -15.01 11.80
C ASN A 745 27.04 -14.93 12.24
N PHE A 746 27.33 -14.14 13.25
CA PHE A 746 28.62 -14.10 13.92
C PHE A 746 28.40 -14.17 15.42
N SER A 747 29.19 -14.96 16.11
CA SER A 747 29.21 -14.95 17.58
C SER A 747 30.64 -15.19 18.10
N TYR A 748 30.97 -14.45 19.14
CA TYR A 748 32.16 -14.64 19.96
C TYR A 748 31.73 -14.79 21.41
N GLU A 749 32.10 -15.87 22.06
CA GLU A 749 31.70 -16.14 23.45
C GLU A 749 32.91 -16.56 24.28
N THR A 750 33.00 -15.99 25.48
CA THR A 750 34.01 -16.38 26.46
C THR A 750 33.35 -16.65 27.81
N ALA A 751 33.69 -17.80 28.40
CA ALA A 751 33.21 -18.17 29.71
C ALA A 751 34.26 -17.86 30.78
N LEU A 752 33.83 -17.30 31.92
CA LEU A 752 34.67 -16.83 33.02
C LEU A 752 34.81 -17.91 34.11
N ILE A 753 36.01 -18.15 34.57
CA ILE A 753 36.38 -19.28 35.46
C ILE A 753 35.96 -19.12 36.93
N LYS A 754 35.36 -18.04 37.36
CA LYS A 754 35.32 -17.65 38.81
C LYS A 754 34.11 -18.15 39.63
N LEU A 755 33.20 -18.95 39.06
CA LEU A 755 32.08 -19.56 39.80
C LEU A 755 32.39 -21.00 40.21
N VAL A 756 31.77 -21.47 41.30
CA VAL A 756 31.98 -22.85 41.81
C VAL A 756 31.65 -23.88 40.73
N ASN A 757 32.54 -24.79 40.42
CA ASN A 757 32.49 -25.79 39.34
C ASN A 757 32.37 -25.19 37.93
N ALA A 758 32.95 -24.05 37.70
CA ALA A 758 32.85 -23.36 36.41
C ALA A 758 33.91 -23.88 35.42
N VAL A 759 33.46 -24.13 34.20
CA VAL A 759 34.32 -24.40 33.05
C VAL A 759 34.55 -23.10 32.30
N GLY A 760 35.81 -22.80 31.99
CA GLY A 760 36.17 -21.68 31.12
C GLY A 760 36.41 -22.15 29.72
N PHE A 761 35.87 -21.42 28.71
CA PHE A 761 36.11 -21.69 27.28
C PHE A 761 35.98 -20.41 26.48
N THR A 762 36.54 -20.44 25.29
CA THR A 762 36.32 -19.41 24.28
C THR A 762 35.93 -20.07 22.96
N LYS A 763 34.89 -19.54 22.31
CA LYS A 763 34.47 -19.98 20.98
C LYS A 763 34.09 -18.83 20.09
N MET A 764 34.30 -18.98 18.79
CA MET A 764 33.90 -18.07 17.75
C MET A 764 33.20 -18.86 16.65
N PHE A 765 32.10 -18.32 16.12
CA PHE A 765 31.39 -18.89 15.01
C PHE A 765 31.04 -17.80 14.00
N PHE A 766 31.19 -18.14 12.72
CA PHE A 766 30.77 -17.28 11.59
C PHE A 766 30.06 -18.14 10.54
N SER A 767 28.92 -17.63 10.04
CA SER A 767 28.27 -18.16 8.84
C SER A 767 27.81 -17.07 7.90
N TYR A 768 27.93 -17.35 6.63
CA TYR A 768 27.47 -16.48 5.55
C TYR A 768 26.67 -17.31 4.55
N GLU A 769 25.46 -16.85 4.23
CA GLU A 769 24.58 -17.45 3.23
C GLU A 769 24.07 -16.37 2.28
N LYS A 770 24.07 -16.63 0.97
CA LYS A 770 23.53 -15.71 -0.03
C LYS A 770 22.54 -16.43 -0.92
N TYR A 771 21.38 -15.83 -1.14
CA TYR A 771 20.39 -16.27 -2.11
C TYR A 771 20.40 -15.30 -3.28
N GLN A 772 20.47 -15.80 -4.50
CA GLN A 772 20.49 -14.98 -5.70
C GLN A 772 19.79 -15.68 -6.86
N THR A 773 18.71 -15.10 -7.34
CA THR A 773 18.06 -15.53 -8.57
C THR A 773 18.93 -15.11 -9.76
N ILE A 774 19.37 -16.10 -10.55
CA ILE A 774 20.21 -15.89 -11.75
C ILE A 774 19.31 -15.68 -12.97
N VAL A 775 18.28 -16.51 -13.11
CA VAL A 775 17.27 -16.46 -14.17
C VAL A 775 15.93 -16.77 -13.52
N LYS A 776 14.82 -16.36 -14.11
CA LYS A 776 13.47 -16.63 -13.58
C LYS A 776 13.34 -18.08 -13.11
N ASN A 777 12.92 -18.29 -11.87
CA ASN A 777 12.76 -19.58 -11.18
C ASN A 777 14.04 -20.33 -10.80
N HIS A 778 15.23 -19.79 -11.09
CA HIS A 778 16.52 -20.43 -10.79
C HIS A 778 17.29 -19.62 -9.75
N THR A 779 17.53 -20.17 -8.58
CA THR A 779 18.24 -19.52 -7.47
C THR A 779 19.50 -20.30 -7.11
N LEU A 780 20.61 -19.60 -6.90
CA LEU A 780 21.84 -20.16 -6.37
C LEU A 780 21.99 -19.75 -4.91
N HIS A 781 22.39 -20.69 -4.06
CA HIS A 781 22.57 -20.51 -2.62
C HIS A 781 23.91 -21.03 -2.15
N PRO A 782 24.99 -20.23 -2.19
CA PRO A 782 26.25 -20.55 -1.50
C PRO A 782 26.14 -20.29 0.01
N LYS A 783 26.76 -21.13 0.82
CA LYS A 783 26.86 -21.03 2.27
C LYS A 783 28.29 -21.39 2.71
N VAL A 784 28.81 -20.66 3.71
CA VAL A 784 30.09 -20.91 4.36
C VAL A 784 29.91 -20.86 5.87
N MET A 785 30.54 -21.77 6.59
CA MET A 785 30.55 -21.81 8.06
C MET A 785 31.99 -22.05 8.57
N ILE A 786 32.38 -21.28 9.58
CA ILE A 786 33.66 -21.39 10.25
C ILE A 786 33.42 -21.34 11.76
N GLY A 787 33.94 -22.32 12.49
CA GLY A 787 33.88 -22.36 13.94
C GLY A 787 35.27 -22.63 14.53
N VAL A 788 35.67 -21.86 15.51
CA VAL A 788 36.96 -22.00 16.21
C VAL A 788 36.72 -21.94 17.71
N ALA A 789 37.26 -22.88 18.45
CA ALA A 789 37.18 -22.87 19.90
C ALA A 789 38.47 -23.41 20.54
N ASP A 790 38.64 -23.09 21.82
CA ASP A 790 39.77 -23.64 22.60
C ASP A 790 39.56 -25.12 23.00
N GLU A 791 40.61 -25.76 23.54
CA GLU A 791 40.58 -27.16 23.93
C GLU A 791 39.66 -27.45 25.13
N THR A 792 39.33 -26.45 25.93
CA THR A 792 38.49 -26.60 27.11
C THR A 792 36.99 -26.59 26.83
N LEU A 793 36.60 -26.39 25.56
CA LEU A 793 35.19 -26.35 25.15
C LEU A 793 34.47 -27.66 25.51
N PRO A 794 33.43 -27.62 26.37
CA PRO A 794 32.69 -28.81 26.79
C PRO A 794 31.83 -29.37 25.65
N ILE A 795 31.57 -30.70 25.74
CA ILE A 795 30.88 -31.44 24.67
C ILE A 795 29.54 -30.84 24.27
N SER A 796 28.78 -30.31 25.20
CA SER A 796 27.49 -29.67 24.92
C SER A 796 27.59 -28.35 24.16
N GLU A 797 28.77 -27.71 24.14
CA GLU A 797 29.04 -26.46 23.45
C GLU A 797 29.83 -26.64 22.12
N GLN A 798 30.29 -27.88 21.82
CA GLN A 798 30.99 -28.20 20.58
C GLN A 798 30.13 -27.93 19.35
N PHE A 799 30.79 -27.55 18.26
CA PHE A 799 30.13 -27.45 16.94
C PHE A 799 29.67 -28.82 16.45
N SER A 800 28.64 -28.84 15.58
CA SER A 800 28.16 -30.10 15.03
C SER A 800 28.01 -30.02 13.51
N LEU A 801 28.28 -31.10 12.79
CA LEU A 801 28.11 -31.20 11.34
C LEU A 801 27.27 -32.43 11.02
N GLY A 802 26.28 -32.25 10.12
CA GLY A 802 25.36 -33.28 9.69
C GLY A 802 23.91 -32.82 9.66
N GLY A 803 23.05 -33.62 9.03
CA GLY A 803 21.64 -33.41 8.88
C GLY A 803 21.23 -32.65 7.61
N GLN A 804 19.95 -32.71 7.31
CA GLN A 804 19.35 -32.16 6.09
C GLN A 804 19.72 -30.69 5.81
N GLN A 805 19.87 -29.86 6.84
CA GLN A 805 20.11 -28.42 6.69
C GLN A 805 21.59 -28.04 6.64
N ASN A 806 22.48 -28.83 7.30
CA ASN A 806 23.88 -28.46 7.46
C ASN A 806 24.85 -29.26 6.58
N PHE A 807 24.64 -30.60 6.41
CA PHE A 807 25.52 -31.42 5.60
C PHE A 807 24.84 -32.70 5.15
N PHE A 808 24.73 -32.93 3.86
CA PHE A 808 24.11 -34.13 3.28
C PHE A 808 24.94 -35.41 3.43
N GLY A 809 24.23 -36.52 3.54
CA GLY A 809 24.85 -37.83 3.71
C GLY A 809 25.28 -38.15 5.15
N PHE A 810 25.07 -37.23 6.08
CA PHE A 810 25.30 -37.42 7.54
C PHE A 810 23.98 -37.22 8.30
N ARG A 811 23.78 -38.01 9.38
CA ARG A 811 22.71 -37.81 10.34
C ARG A 811 22.95 -36.53 11.15
N GLU A 812 21.93 -36.00 11.81
CA GLU A 812 22.09 -34.83 12.69
C GLU A 812 23.13 -35.13 13.80
N ASP A 813 24.01 -34.16 14.08
CA ASP A 813 25.10 -34.28 15.07
C ASP A 813 26.09 -35.43 14.80
N ASN A 814 26.19 -35.91 13.59
CA ASN A 814 27.03 -37.05 13.24
C ASN A 814 28.51 -36.85 13.63
N THR A 815 29.02 -35.65 13.44
CA THR A 815 30.37 -35.26 13.82
C THR A 815 30.32 -34.05 14.72
N ARG A 816 31.08 -34.08 15.82
CA ARG A 816 31.26 -32.97 16.75
C ARG A 816 32.74 -32.65 16.91
N GLY A 817 33.02 -31.35 17.08
CA GLY A 817 34.39 -30.88 17.23
C GLY A 817 34.46 -29.44 17.73
N LYS A 818 35.69 -29.00 17.94
CA LYS A 818 36.03 -27.67 18.42
C LYS A 818 36.47 -26.73 17.29
N GLN A 819 36.87 -27.31 16.16
CA GLN A 819 37.20 -26.59 14.93
C GLN A 819 36.27 -27.05 13.83
N LEU A 820 35.67 -26.12 13.09
CA LEU A 820 34.70 -26.36 12.00
C LEU A 820 35.08 -25.54 10.80
N VAL A 821 35.12 -26.13 9.63
CA VAL A 821 35.10 -25.46 8.34
C VAL A 821 34.13 -26.20 7.44
N ALA A 822 33.13 -25.49 6.90
CA ALA A 822 32.21 -26.08 5.94
C ALA A 822 31.77 -25.08 4.89
N ALA A 823 31.55 -25.55 3.68
CA ALA A 823 30.99 -24.78 2.57
C ALA A 823 29.93 -25.61 1.84
N SER A 824 28.89 -25.00 1.36
CA SER A 824 27.91 -25.67 0.51
C SER A 824 27.49 -24.77 -0.67
N LEU A 825 27.08 -25.44 -1.74
CA LEU A 825 26.50 -24.80 -2.91
C LEU A 825 25.21 -25.51 -3.26
N GLU A 826 24.08 -24.84 -3.12
CA GLU A 826 22.76 -25.34 -3.46
C GLU A 826 22.23 -24.60 -4.69
N TYR A 827 21.71 -25.34 -5.62
CA TYR A 827 20.94 -24.87 -6.75
C TYR A 827 19.46 -25.19 -6.49
N GLN A 828 18.59 -24.17 -6.58
CA GLN A 828 17.15 -24.28 -6.39
C GLN A 828 16.40 -23.91 -7.68
N TYR A 829 15.48 -24.76 -8.09
CA TYR A 829 14.60 -24.53 -9.23
C TYR A 829 13.14 -24.60 -8.82
N LYS A 830 12.39 -23.49 -8.97
CA LYS A 830 10.94 -23.47 -8.77
C LYS A 830 10.28 -24.11 -9.99
N LEU A 831 9.56 -25.22 -9.80
CA LEU A 831 8.84 -25.92 -10.87
C LEU A 831 7.76 -25.02 -11.47
N PRO A 832 7.56 -25.04 -12.80
CA PRO A 832 6.59 -24.17 -13.47
C PRO A 832 5.13 -24.64 -13.34
N PHE A 833 4.89 -25.69 -12.56
CA PHE A 833 3.57 -26.28 -12.31
C PHE A 833 3.39 -26.60 -10.82
N LEU A 834 2.16 -26.59 -10.36
CA LEU A 834 1.78 -26.94 -9.00
C LEU A 834 1.69 -28.45 -8.84
N ILE A 835 2.32 -28.98 -7.79
CA ILE A 835 2.04 -30.33 -7.27
C ILE A 835 1.24 -30.15 -5.98
N LEU A 836 -0.04 -29.85 -6.04
CA LEU A 836 -0.89 -29.39 -4.93
C LEU A 836 -0.46 -28.02 -4.37
N PHE A 837 0.84 -27.79 -4.23
CA PHE A 837 1.50 -26.58 -3.73
C PHE A 837 2.65 -26.18 -4.65
N ASP A 838 3.21 -24.98 -4.46
CA ASP A 838 4.45 -24.58 -5.11
C ASP A 838 5.54 -25.60 -4.78
N ALA A 839 6.19 -26.11 -5.82
CA ALA A 839 7.19 -27.17 -5.70
C ALA A 839 8.58 -26.69 -6.15
N TYR A 840 9.60 -27.14 -5.45
CA TYR A 840 10.98 -26.76 -5.64
C TYR A 840 11.85 -27.99 -5.76
N PHE A 841 12.68 -28.05 -6.77
CA PHE A 841 13.76 -29.03 -6.89
C PHE A 841 15.07 -28.37 -6.45
N LYS A 842 15.82 -29.01 -5.56
CA LYS A 842 17.15 -28.55 -5.12
C LYS A 842 18.19 -29.61 -5.32
N ALA A 843 19.37 -29.17 -5.71
CA ALA A 843 20.56 -30.00 -5.77
C ALA A 843 21.68 -29.31 -4.98
N ARG A 844 22.34 -30.03 -4.05
CA ARG A 844 23.32 -29.42 -3.15
C ARG A 844 24.58 -30.28 -3.08
N TYR A 845 25.72 -29.60 -3.08
CA TYR A 845 27.03 -30.15 -2.77
C TYR A 845 27.59 -29.49 -1.51
N ASP A 846 28.05 -30.33 -0.58
CA ASP A 846 28.62 -29.92 0.70
C ASP A 846 30.09 -30.37 0.79
N LEU A 847 30.93 -29.51 1.33
CA LEU A 847 32.33 -29.77 1.64
C LEU A 847 32.60 -29.30 3.06
N GLY A 848 33.12 -30.14 3.94
CA GLY A 848 33.38 -29.70 5.32
C GLY A 848 34.18 -30.69 6.14
N ALA A 849 34.82 -30.18 7.19
CA ALA A 849 35.58 -30.96 8.14
C ALA A 849 35.43 -30.43 9.57
N MET A 850 35.67 -31.30 10.53
CA MET A 850 35.67 -30.97 11.96
C MET A 850 36.86 -31.67 12.62
N TRP A 851 37.48 -30.94 13.54
CA TRP A 851 38.63 -31.43 14.31
C TRP A 851 38.47 -31.17 15.81
N ALA A 852 39.09 -32.05 16.61
CA ALA A 852 39.08 -31.92 18.05
C ALA A 852 40.10 -30.86 18.50
N LYS A 853 41.23 -30.69 17.80
CA LYS A 853 42.30 -29.75 18.07
C LYS A 853 42.73 -28.96 16.86
N THR A 854 43.30 -27.79 17.04
CA THR A 854 43.79 -26.92 15.96
C THR A 854 44.95 -27.52 15.20
N GLU A 855 45.83 -28.28 15.90
CA GLU A 855 47.01 -28.96 15.29
C GLU A 855 46.64 -30.13 14.38
N GLU A 856 45.40 -30.61 14.48
CA GLU A 856 44.87 -31.73 13.69
C GLU A 856 44.29 -31.29 12.34
N ILE A 857 44.22 -29.95 12.06
CA ILE A 857 43.62 -29.43 10.85
C ILE A 857 44.41 -29.87 9.60
N ARG A 858 43.80 -30.71 8.79
CA ARG A 858 44.37 -31.22 7.53
C ARG A 858 43.36 -31.09 6.41
N LEU A 859 43.82 -30.78 5.19
CA LEU A 859 42.94 -30.66 4.01
C LEU A 859 42.41 -32.04 3.55
N GLU A 860 43.10 -33.12 3.91
CA GLU A 860 42.73 -34.54 3.62
C GLU A 860 41.48 -35.01 4.42
N ASP A 861 41.14 -34.30 5.53
CA ASP A 861 40.03 -34.68 6.37
C ASP A 861 38.67 -34.13 5.87
N PHE A 862 38.67 -33.41 4.77
CA PHE A 862 37.46 -32.88 4.21
C PHE A 862 36.52 -34.00 3.73
N LYS A 863 35.30 -33.93 4.22
CA LYS A 863 34.18 -34.80 3.89
C LYS A 863 33.35 -34.12 2.79
N HIS A 864 32.82 -34.95 1.90
CA HIS A 864 31.97 -34.48 0.82
C HIS A 864 30.55 -35.01 1.01
N GLY A 865 29.55 -34.18 0.69
CA GLY A 865 28.13 -34.52 0.69
C GLY A 865 27.49 -34.11 -0.61
N ILE A 866 26.65 -34.97 -1.17
CA ILE A 866 25.79 -34.63 -2.31
C ILE A 866 24.36 -35.01 -1.98
N GLY A 867 23.41 -34.22 -2.46
CA GLY A 867 22.01 -34.55 -2.24
C GLY A 867 21.07 -33.77 -3.15
N ILE A 868 19.87 -34.31 -3.24
CA ILE A 868 18.76 -33.71 -3.94
C ILE A 868 17.58 -33.62 -3.00
N THR A 869 16.75 -32.58 -3.20
CA THR A 869 15.55 -32.32 -2.39
C THR A 869 14.38 -31.99 -3.30
N LEU A 870 13.24 -32.58 -3.03
CA LEU A 870 11.93 -32.08 -3.48
C LEU A 870 11.30 -31.35 -2.32
N GLY A 871 11.12 -30.04 -2.48
CA GLY A 871 10.49 -29.16 -1.49
C GLY A 871 9.10 -28.75 -1.94
N LEU A 872 8.15 -28.70 -1.01
CA LEU A 872 6.78 -28.22 -1.21
C LEU A 872 6.49 -27.11 -0.22
N ASP A 873 5.92 -25.99 -0.72
CA ASP A 873 5.51 -24.86 0.10
C ASP A 873 4.09 -25.09 0.62
N THR A 874 3.95 -25.76 1.77
CA THR A 874 2.66 -26.14 2.33
C THR A 874 2.16 -25.14 3.37
N PRO A 875 0.84 -25.05 3.64
CA PRO A 875 0.28 -24.16 4.66
C PRO A 875 0.79 -24.39 6.09
N ILE A 876 1.35 -25.58 6.37
CA ILE A 876 1.93 -25.93 7.69
C ILE A 876 3.45 -25.78 7.72
N GLY A 877 4.04 -25.13 6.71
CA GLY A 877 5.47 -24.93 6.54
C GLY A 877 6.08 -25.80 5.44
N PRO A 878 7.41 -25.69 5.21
CA PRO A 878 8.07 -26.45 4.16
C PRO A 878 7.96 -27.96 4.40
N ALA A 879 7.69 -28.71 3.33
CA ALA A 879 7.80 -30.17 3.34
C ALA A 879 8.96 -30.59 2.41
N ASP A 880 10.07 -31.00 2.99
CA ASP A 880 11.29 -31.36 2.27
C ASP A 880 11.52 -32.86 2.33
N PHE A 881 11.63 -33.49 1.16
CA PHE A 881 12.02 -34.89 0.97
C PHE A 881 13.39 -34.90 0.30
N SER A 882 14.40 -35.38 1.00
CA SER A 882 15.78 -35.34 0.48
C SER A 882 16.44 -36.69 0.51
N LEU A 883 17.29 -36.93 -0.49
CA LEU A 883 18.19 -38.06 -0.56
C LEU A 883 19.61 -37.53 -0.64
N GLY A 884 20.44 -37.94 0.32
CA GLY A 884 21.83 -37.50 0.38
C GLY A 884 22.79 -38.67 0.53
N ARG A 885 24.02 -38.46 0.10
CA ARG A 885 25.13 -39.41 0.27
C ARG A 885 26.41 -38.66 0.59
N SER A 886 27.20 -39.18 1.55
CA SER A 886 28.53 -38.66 1.85
C SER A 886 29.61 -39.53 1.19
N PHE A 887 30.78 -38.95 0.97
CA PHE A 887 31.96 -39.68 0.49
C PHE A 887 33.24 -39.00 0.99
N TYR A 888 34.31 -39.79 1.02
CA TYR A 888 35.69 -39.36 1.34
C TYR A 888 36.58 -39.55 0.13
N ILE A 889 37.54 -38.65 -0.07
CA ILE A 889 38.60 -38.79 -1.05
C ILE A 889 39.84 -39.27 -0.27
N ARG A 890 40.31 -40.50 -0.54
CA ARG A 890 41.40 -41.15 0.13
C ARG A 890 42.65 -41.13 -0.76
N ASN A 891 43.64 -40.32 -0.40
CA ASN A 891 44.89 -40.17 -1.17
C ASN A 891 45.84 -41.34 -0.97
N ASP A 892 45.65 -42.15 0.06
CA ASP A 892 46.44 -43.35 0.40
C ASP A 892 46.10 -44.57 -0.45
N LEU A 893 44.99 -44.57 -1.18
CA LEU A 893 44.52 -45.65 -2.04
C LEU A 893 44.62 -45.31 -3.52
N LEU A 894 45.80 -45.60 -4.14
CA LEU A 894 46.10 -45.27 -5.54
C LEU A 894 45.12 -45.80 -6.59
N HIS A 895 44.40 -46.87 -6.31
CA HIS A 895 43.52 -47.55 -7.26
C HIS A 895 42.01 -47.27 -6.99
N ARG A 896 41.64 -46.74 -5.80
CA ARG A 896 40.28 -46.50 -5.37
C ARG A 896 40.20 -45.26 -4.47
N PRO A 897 40.34 -44.10 -5.04
CA PRO A 897 40.51 -42.88 -4.23
C PRO A 897 39.22 -42.41 -3.54
N VAL A 898 38.06 -43.00 -3.81
CA VAL A 898 36.77 -42.53 -3.27
C VAL A 898 36.05 -43.63 -2.52
N SER A 899 35.70 -43.38 -1.25
CA SER A 899 34.87 -44.25 -0.44
C SER A 899 33.52 -43.60 -0.13
N PHE A 900 32.43 -44.30 -0.43
CA PHE A 900 31.07 -43.76 -0.30
C PHE A 900 30.40 -44.30 0.98
N GLY A 901 29.70 -43.39 1.69
CA GLY A 901 28.82 -43.73 2.79
C GLY A 901 27.45 -44.24 2.35
N PRO A 902 26.60 -44.64 3.29
CA PRO A 902 25.24 -45.05 3.01
C PRO A 902 24.41 -43.89 2.43
N PHE A 903 23.36 -44.23 1.66
CA PHE A 903 22.31 -43.27 1.33
C PHE A 903 21.51 -42.93 2.59
N VAL A 904 21.27 -41.62 2.78
CA VAL A 904 20.47 -41.10 3.89
C VAL A 904 19.23 -40.44 3.34
N LEU A 905 18.07 -40.95 3.72
CA LEU A 905 16.77 -40.31 3.46
C LEU A 905 16.48 -39.32 4.59
N TYR A 906 16.11 -38.11 4.20
CA TYR A 906 15.63 -37.09 5.12
C TYR A 906 14.19 -36.70 4.73
N PHE A 907 13.42 -36.52 5.76
CA PHE A 907 12.04 -36.05 5.65
C PHE A 907 11.79 -34.99 6.72
N SER A 908 11.22 -33.88 6.34
CA SER A 908 10.77 -32.88 7.30
C SER A 908 9.53 -32.14 6.79
N ILE A 909 8.59 -31.84 7.70
CA ILE A 909 7.44 -30.96 7.48
C ILE A 909 7.39 -29.96 8.63
N GLY A 910 7.13 -28.69 8.31
CA GLY A 910 6.99 -27.60 9.28
C GLY A 910 8.31 -26.90 9.59
N TYR A 911 8.19 -25.78 10.28
CA TYR A 911 9.33 -24.95 10.66
C TYR A 911 10.05 -25.50 11.90
N PRO A 912 11.38 -25.29 12.01
CA PRO A 912 12.12 -25.70 13.21
C PRO A 912 11.59 -24.93 14.43
N ILE A 913 11.29 -25.67 15.52
CA ILE A 913 10.94 -25.04 16.80
C ILE A 913 12.18 -24.33 17.34
N ALA A 914 12.01 -23.08 17.77
CA ALA A 914 13.10 -22.34 18.38
C ALA A 914 13.49 -22.96 19.72
N GLY A 915 14.53 -23.77 19.71
CA GLY A 915 15.39 -23.84 20.89
C GLY A 915 16.29 -22.60 20.91
N VAL A 916 16.92 -22.32 22.03
CA VAL A 916 18.06 -21.38 22.10
C VAL A 916 19.00 -21.75 20.96
N VAL A 917 19.16 -20.85 20.00
CA VAL A 917 19.85 -21.10 18.75
C VAL A 917 21.25 -21.59 19.06
N ARG A 918 21.55 -22.83 18.69
CA ARG A 918 22.91 -23.28 18.55
C ARG A 918 23.46 -22.76 17.25
N ASN A 919 24.44 -21.95 17.32
CA ASN A 919 25.37 -21.73 16.22
C ASN A 919 26.50 -22.74 16.35
#